data_0ed8971f210509f771795546d8890e90
#
_entry.id   0ed8971f210509f771795546d8890e90
#
_cell.length_a   1.000
_cell.length_b   1.000
_cell.length_c   1.000
_cell.angle_alpha   90.00
_cell.angle_beta   90.00
_cell.angle_gamma   90.00
#
_symmetry.space_group_name_H-M   'P 1'
#
loop_
_entity.id
_entity.type
_entity.pdbx_description
1 polymer ?
#
loop_
_entity_poly.entity_id
_entity_poly.type
_entity_poly.pdbx_seq_one_letter_code
_entity_poly.pdbx_strand_id
1 'polypeptide(L)'
;MINKAAIVLLLWLMCSTVWAQQLPRSRFDSIQQVDEVIISSRYNHKEVIPSQTLNGEQLEKLNAHSVADALRYFSGIQLKDYGGVGGIKTVNIRSMGTNHLGISYDGVELGNAQNGQIDLGQFSLDNVEEITLFNGQKSAILQPASDFGHAGAIYIRTRAPRFSDGKGYNLKFKARYGSSDMFRFSTLWEQRLSSKVSSSVSAEVLTASGKYKFRYRRKKQDGTVAYDTTAIRENGDIWAVRAEGNLHGMISDGFWKFKLYTYNSERGIPGAIVNNVWRRGERQWDHNYFTQARFQKSFGERFTTQAVAKYAYYNTRYVNRDTTLLNVDNTYKQQELYFSTSNVYNLLPIWSASLSYDFKWNRLDSDMRQFVTPQRYAHYVALASALNLERFKIQASVLATMVKDRLNDGTSSKSMTEYTPAVFANVYPFASKELSIRAYAKKSFRMPTFNDLYYTEIGNALLKPESALQYNVGLSYDRQWPSGLFRFFHLQTDVYYNSVHDKIVAYPKGQQFRWTMLNLGRVHIKGIDVETELTVVPVSGLLVTGRLQYTYQDARDVTDPEDTFYRDQIPYIPWHSGTAILNIQYKKWDFNYSFIYAGERYNQQENIKYNYMQPWYTSDLSLSYRFKIKETAFRITGEVNNVFSQDYDVILNYPMPKRNYGLTLDVKI
;
A
#
# COMPACT_ATOMS: atom_id res chain seq x y z
N MET A 1 34.50 50.93 23.97
CA MET A 1 33.84 50.44 25.22
C MET A 1 33.02 49.26 24.87
N ILE A 2 33.56 48.04 25.03
CA ILE A 2 32.89 46.78 24.77
C ILE A 2 31.97 46.50 25.96
N ASN A 3 30.69 46.33 25.67
CA ASN A 3 29.59 46.25 26.62
C ASN A 3 29.76 45.01 27.49
N LYS A 4 29.93 45.16 28.82
CA LYS A 4 30.12 44.07 29.79
C LYS A 4 29.04 43.00 29.76
N ALA A 5 27.85 43.30 29.24
CA ALA A 5 26.75 42.35 29.05
C ALA A 5 27.04 41.32 27.93
N ALA A 6 27.79 41.70 26.86
CA ALA A 6 28.14 40.78 25.78
C ALA A 6 29.18 39.75 26.22
N ILE A 7 30.07 40.10 27.14
CA ILE A 7 31.09 39.18 27.72
C ILE A 7 30.43 38.17 28.67
N VAL A 8 29.43 38.58 29.43
CA VAL A 8 28.68 37.66 30.31
C VAL A 8 27.82 36.68 29.49
N LEU A 9 27.24 37.12 28.37
CA LEU A 9 26.50 36.26 27.47
C LEU A 9 27.39 35.23 26.76
N LEU A 10 28.62 35.63 26.37
CA LEU A 10 29.62 34.73 25.78
C LEU A 10 30.20 33.73 26.79
N LEU A 11 30.38 34.12 28.04
CA LEU A 11 30.78 33.22 29.10
C LEU A 11 29.69 32.25 29.54
N TRP A 12 28.43 32.66 29.45
CA TRP A 12 27.27 31.78 29.70
C TRP A 12 27.08 30.75 28.61
N LEU A 13 27.37 31.12 27.37
CA LEU A 13 27.37 30.19 26.23
C LEU A 13 28.53 29.21 26.24
N MET A 14 29.66 29.52 26.87
CA MET A 14 30.80 28.60 27.00
C MET A 14 30.71 27.66 28.21
N CYS A 15 29.92 27.97 29.25
CA CYS A 15 29.72 27.09 30.41
C CYS A 15 28.66 26.01 30.19
N SER A 16 27.91 26.01 29.06
CA SER A 16 26.93 24.98 28.74
C SER A 16 27.49 23.74 28.02
N THR A 17 28.84 23.66 27.87
CA THR A 17 29.47 22.57 27.12
C THR A 17 30.07 21.43 27.96
N VAL A 18 29.87 21.40 29.25
CA VAL A 18 30.44 20.37 30.11
C VAL A 18 29.34 19.74 30.98
N TRP A 19 28.48 18.99 30.35
CA TRP A 19 27.76 17.84 30.96
C TRP A 19 27.15 17.01 29.84
N ALA A 20 28.01 16.46 29.00
CA ALA A 20 27.64 15.36 28.12
C ALA A 20 27.63 14.07 28.98
N GLN A 21 26.63 13.91 29.84
CA GLN A 21 26.26 12.55 30.21
C GLN A 21 25.84 11.83 28.94
N GLN A 22 26.46 10.67 28.71
CA GLN A 22 26.03 9.72 27.70
C GLN A 22 24.56 9.40 27.92
N LEU A 23 23.67 10.15 27.25
CA LEU A 23 22.29 9.74 27.11
C LEU A 23 22.33 8.37 26.41
N PRO A 24 21.55 7.39 26.85
CA PRO A 24 21.45 6.13 26.14
C PRO A 24 21.12 6.48 24.68
N ARG A 25 21.90 5.93 23.74
CA ARG A 25 21.70 6.07 22.29
C ARG A 25 20.23 6.02 22.02
N SER A 26 19.69 7.06 21.41
CA SER A 26 18.27 7.16 21.17
C SER A 26 17.82 5.91 20.42
N ARG A 27 16.68 5.33 20.78
CA ARG A 27 16.08 4.16 20.10
C ARG A 27 15.85 4.36 18.59
N PHE A 28 16.10 5.56 18.08
CA PHE A 28 16.08 5.89 16.66
C PHE A 28 17.32 5.42 15.89
N ASP A 29 18.45 5.18 16.56
CA ASP A 29 19.65 4.56 15.96
C ASP A 29 19.58 3.03 15.93
N SER A 30 18.63 2.44 16.60
CA SER A 30 18.31 1.03 16.41
C SER A 30 17.33 0.86 15.26
N ILE A 31 17.75 1.14 14.05
CA ILE A 31 17.45 0.22 12.95
C ILE A 31 18.07 -1.09 13.45
N GLN A 32 17.30 -1.86 14.18
CA GLN A 32 17.70 -3.21 14.55
C GLN A 32 17.86 -3.90 13.22
N GLN A 33 19.11 -4.02 12.79
CA GLN A 33 19.46 -4.74 11.58
C GLN A 33 18.97 -6.16 11.81
N VAL A 34 17.86 -6.50 11.19
CA VAL A 34 17.48 -7.89 11.04
C VAL A 34 18.64 -8.53 10.31
N ASP A 35 19.00 -9.77 10.65
CA ASP A 35 20.10 -10.47 9.96
C ASP A 35 19.95 -10.45 8.43
N GLU A 36 18.74 -10.41 7.92
CA GLU A 36 18.39 -10.20 6.51
C GLU A 36 18.86 -8.84 5.98
N VAL A 37 18.77 -7.78 6.76
CA VAL A 37 19.25 -6.43 6.41
C VAL A 37 20.76 -6.37 6.50
N ILE A 38 21.40 -7.07 7.45
CA ILE A 38 22.85 -7.18 7.55
C ILE A 38 23.44 -7.87 6.32
N ILE A 39 22.82 -8.95 5.86
CA ILE A 39 23.27 -9.66 4.65
C ILE A 39 23.11 -8.77 3.41
N SER A 40 22.03 -8.01 3.30
CA SER A 40 21.83 -7.07 2.20
C SER A 40 22.73 -5.84 2.30
N SER A 41 23.12 -5.41 3.51
CA SER A 41 23.97 -4.23 3.72
C SER A 41 25.46 -4.47 3.44
N ARG A 42 25.92 -5.72 3.51
CA ARG A 42 27.29 -6.08 3.06
C ARG A 42 27.51 -5.80 1.57
N TYR A 43 26.46 -5.89 0.78
CA TYR A 43 26.45 -5.55 -0.63
C TYR A 43 25.74 -4.21 -0.80
N ASN A 44 26.44 -3.20 -1.24
CA ASN A 44 26.04 -1.79 -1.38
C ASN A 44 24.86 -1.56 -2.36
N HIS A 45 23.85 -2.43 -2.37
CA HIS A 45 22.65 -2.31 -3.19
C HIS A 45 21.62 -1.36 -2.56
N LYS A 46 22.10 -0.20 -2.07
CA LYS A 46 21.21 0.86 -1.62
C LYS A 46 20.41 1.37 -2.80
N GLU A 47 19.11 1.49 -2.58
CA GLU A 47 18.20 2.01 -3.58
C GLU A 47 18.63 3.38 -4.10
N VAL A 48 18.42 3.60 -5.39
CA VAL A 48 18.72 4.87 -6.06
C VAL A 48 17.64 5.91 -5.73
N ILE A 49 16.38 5.45 -5.63
CA ILE A 49 15.23 6.29 -5.33
C ILE A 49 14.76 5.99 -3.90
N PRO A 50 14.60 7.01 -3.04
CA PRO A 50 14.01 6.83 -1.73
C PRO A 50 12.54 6.40 -1.85
N SER A 51 12.10 5.64 -0.88
CA SER A 51 10.73 5.20 -0.70
C SER A 51 10.09 5.96 0.46
N GLN A 52 8.78 6.05 0.44
CA GLN A 52 8.00 6.41 1.62
C GLN A 52 7.83 5.17 2.47
N THR A 53 8.07 5.28 3.77
CA THR A 53 8.02 4.10 4.66
C THR A 53 7.26 4.43 5.94
N LEU A 54 6.41 3.49 6.38
CA LEU A 54 5.82 3.44 7.71
C LEU A 54 6.33 2.18 8.40
N ASN A 55 7.11 2.35 9.45
CA ASN A 55 7.63 1.24 10.25
C ASN A 55 6.65 0.84 11.37
N GLY A 56 6.91 -0.29 12.03
CA GLY A 56 6.02 -0.86 13.04
C GLY A 56 5.68 0.10 14.20
N GLU A 57 6.62 0.94 14.63
CA GLU A 57 6.37 1.94 15.67
C GLU A 57 5.44 3.05 15.19
N GLN A 58 5.63 3.53 13.96
CA GLN A 58 4.74 4.51 13.34
C GLN A 58 3.35 3.90 13.10
N LEU A 59 3.28 2.65 12.58
CA LEU A 59 2.02 1.92 12.38
C LEU A 59 1.24 1.70 13.68
N GLU A 60 1.92 1.40 14.78
CA GLU A 60 1.28 1.24 16.10
C GLU A 60 0.67 2.55 16.65
N LYS A 61 1.15 3.72 16.19
CA LYS A 61 0.66 5.05 16.61
C LYS A 61 -0.51 5.56 15.74
N LEU A 62 -0.69 5.02 14.53
CA LEU A 62 -1.79 5.41 13.65
C LEU A 62 -3.12 4.77 14.08
N ASN A 63 -4.23 5.48 13.83
CA ASN A 63 -5.59 4.91 13.92
C ASN A 63 -5.90 4.06 12.68
N ALA A 64 -4.98 3.17 12.32
CA ALA A 64 -5.08 2.30 11.17
C ALA A 64 -5.19 0.85 11.63
N HIS A 65 -6.08 0.07 10.99
CA HIS A 65 -6.38 -1.28 11.41
C HIS A 65 -6.18 -2.32 10.33
N SER A 66 -5.96 -1.88 9.10
CA SER A 66 -5.57 -2.68 7.95
C SER A 66 -4.46 -1.99 7.18
N VAL A 67 -3.79 -2.74 6.32
CA VAL A 67 -2.79 -2.17 5.40
C VAL A 67 -3.41 -1.04 4.56
N ALA A 68 -4.66 -1.22 4.10
CA ALA A 68 -5.37 -0.18 3.35
C ALA A 68 -5.52 1.13 4.14
N ASP A 69 -5.83 1.04 5.44
CA ASP A 69 -5.99 2.23 6.28
C ASP A 69 -4.66 2.96 6.48
N ALA A 70 -3.55 2.22 6.65
CA ALA A 70 -2.22 2.81 6.77
C ALA A 70 -1.76 3.51 5.49
N LEU A 71 -2.13 2.97 4.32
CA LEU A 71 -1.76 3.54 3.03
C LEU A 71 -2.38 4.92 2.75
N ARG A 72 -3.43 5.32 3.46
CA ARG A 72 -3.99 6.69 3.37
C ARG A 72 -2.97 7.77 3.74
N TYR A 73 -1.96 7.40 4.52
CA TYR A 73 -0.93 8.30 5.03
C TYR A 73 0.34 8.33 4.18
N PHE A 74 0.25 7.94 2.90
CA PHE A 74 1.32 8.08 1.91
C PHE A 74 0.92 9.13 0.86
N SER A 75 1.85 10.00 0.46
CA SER A 75 1.61 10.95 -0.62
C SER A 75 1.42 10.23 -1.96
N GLY A 76 0.59 10.78 -2.84
CA GLY A 76 0.28 10.18 -4.14
C GLY A 76 -0.67 8.99 -4.09
N ILE A 77 -1.11 8.54 -2.90
CA ILE A 77 -2.05 7.44 -2.71
C ILE A 77 -3.50 7.96 -2.66
N GLN A 78 -4.37 7.24 -3.34
CA GLN A 78 -5.81 7.40 -3.21
C GLN A 78 -6.44 6.06 -2.86
N LEU A 79 -7.09 5.99 -1.71
CA LEU A 79 -7.85 4.81 -1.29
C LEU A 79 -9.27 4.89 -1.86
N LYS A 80 -9.70 3.85 -2.56
CA LYS A 80 -11.10 3.59 -2.88
C LYS A 80 -11.67 2.67 -1.82
N ASP A 81 -12.64 3.18 -1.06
CA ASP A 81 -13.32 2.46 0.02
C ASP A 81 -14.82 2.37 -0.31
N TYR A 82 -15.33 1.16 -0.39
CA TYR A 82 -16.71 0.87 -0.76
C TYR A 82 -17.66 0.72 0.46
N GLY A 83 -17.21 1.24 1.59
CA GLY A 83 -18.03 1.47 2.76
C GLY A 83 -17.79 0.53 3.94
N GLY A 84 -17.46 1.11 5.08
CA GLY A 84 -17.45 0.48 6.38
C GLY A 84 -16.35 -0.57 6.62
N VAL A 85 -16.55 -1.40 7.65
CA VAL A 85 -15.56 -2.37 8.12
C VAL A 85 -15.39 -3.52 7.12
N GLY A 86 -16.47 -3.99 6.49
CA GLY A 86 -16.47 -5.09 5.51
C GLY A 86 -16.27 -4.65 4.06
N GLY A 87 -16.16 -3.34 3.77
CA GLY A 87 -16.00 -2.81 2.42
C GLY A 87 -14.68 -3.22 1.76
N ILE A 88 -14.72 -3.42 0.44
CA ILE A 88 -13.52 -3.64 -0.36
C ILE A 88 -12.68 -2.37 -0.35
N LYS A 89 -11.37 -2.51 -0.18
CA LYS A 89 -10.43 -1.39 -0.15
C LYS A 89 -9.30 -1.58 -1.15
N THR A 90 -9.27 -0.75 -2.18
CA THR A 90 -8.22 -0.76 -3.20
C THR A 90 -7.51 0.59 -3.25
N VAL A 91 -6.26 0.59 -3.72
CA VAL A 91 -5.45 1.80 -3.80
C VAL A 91 -5.06 2.12 -5.23
N ASN A 92 -4.93 3.41 -5.50
CA ASN A 92 -4.44 3.96 -6.75
C ASN A 92 -3.24 4.87 -6.42
N ILE A 93 -2.17 4.77 -7.21
CA ILE A 93 -0.99 5.62 -7.08
C ILE A 93 -0.96 6.59 -8.25
N ARG A 94 -0.83 7.89 -7.95
CA ARG A 94 -0.63 8.95 -8.95
C ARG A 94 -1.58 8.83 -10.15
N SER A 95 -2.84 8.52 -9.90
CA SER A 95 -3.92 8.39 -10.91
C SER A 95 -3.69 7.34 -12.00
N MET A 96 -2.69 6.46 -11.86
CA MET A 96 -2.39 5.40 -12.84
C MET A 96 -3.45 4.31 -12.90
N GLY A 97 -4.22 4.14 -11.83
CA GLY A 97 -5.20 3.06 -11.67
C GLY A 97 -4.70 1.94 -10.75
N THR A 98 -5.64 1.20 -10.18
CA THR A 98 -5.35 0.13 -9.21
C THR A 98 -4.57 -1.04 -9.81
N ASN A 99 -4.70 -1.27 -11.11
CA ASN A 99 -4.13 -2.43 -11.81
C ASN A 99 -2.69 -2.21 -12.30
N HIS A 100 -2.14 -1.00 -12.16
CA HIS A 100 -0.75 -0.69 -12.44
C HIS A 100 0.17 -0.83 -11.22
N LEU A 101 -0.41 -1.23 -10.08
CA LEU A 101 0.26 -1.29 -8.80
C LEU A 101 0.74 -2.71 -8.49
N GLY A 102 2.03 -2.87 -8.27
CA GLY A 102 2.60 -4.08 -7.68
C GLY A 102 2.43 -4.09 -6.17
N ILE A 103 1.91 -5.18 -5.60
CA ILE A 103 1.80 -5.36 -4.16
C ILE A 103 2.58 -6.60 -3.78
N SER A 104 3.63 -6.41 -2.98
CA SER A 104 4.50 -7.49 -2.52
C SER A 104 4.27 -7.75 -1.02
N TYR A 105 4.12 -9.02 -0.66
CA TYR A 105 4.00 -9.49 0.71
C TYR A 105 5.20 -10.39 1.05
N ASP A 106 6.09 -9.90 1.92
CA ASP A 106 7.40 -10.52 2.22
C ASP A 106 8.27 -10.80 0.99
N GLY A 107 8.23 -9.89 0.00
CA GLY A 107 9.04 -9.98 -1.21
C GLY A 107 8.48 -10.90 -2.29
N VAL A 108 7.20 -11.29 -2.18
CA VAL A 108 6.47 -12.08 -3.18
C VAL A 108 5.23 -11.32 -3.63
N GLU A 109 5.07 -11.14 -4.93
CA GLU A 109 3.92 -10.43 -5.50
C GLU A 109 2.60 -11.13 -5.16
N LEU A 110 1.62 -10.34 -4.70
CA LEU A 110 0.23 -10.76 -4.57
C LEU A 110 -0.46 -10.52 -5.93
N GLY A 111 -0.86 -11.60 -6.57
CA GLY A 111 -1.52 -11.55 -7.88
C GLY A 111 -3.03 -11.75 -7.79
N ASN A 112 -3.77 -11.11 -8.67
CA ASN A 112 -5.17 -11.42 -8.96
C ASN A 112 -5.40 -11.32 -10.48
N ALA A 113 -5.29 -12.46 -11.16
CA ALA A 113 -5.46 -12.50 -12.60
C ALA A 113 -6.92 -12.30 -13.02
N GLN A 114 -7.89 -12.52 -12.12
CA GLN A 114 -9.31 -12.36 -12.40
C GLN A 114 -9.66 -10.89 -12.67
N ASN A 115 -9.36 -9.99 -11.73
CA ASN A 115 -9.75 -8.57 -11.81
C ASN A 115 -8.60 -7.58 -11.61
N GLY A 116 -7.38 -8.06 -11.36
CA GLY A 116 -6.18 -7.24 -11.20
C GLY A 116 -6.11 -6.44 -9.90
N GLN A 117 -7.11 -6.55 -9.02
CA GLN A 117 -7.20 -5.74 -7.81
C GLN A 117 -6.99 -6.61 -6.57
N ILE A 118 -6.23 -6.08 -5.61
CA ILE A 118 -6.03 -6.70 -4.31
C ILE A 118 -6.80 -5.90 -3.27
N ASP A 119 -7.69 -6.56 -2.53
CA ASP A 119 -8.36 -5.99 -1.36
C ASP A 119 -7.36 -5.91 -0.20
N LEU A 120 -6.80 -4.73 0.03
CA LEU A 120 -5.83 -4.46 1.09
C LEU A 120 -6.47 -4.39 2.48
N GLY A 121 -7.81 -4.37 2.57
CA GLY A 121 -8.54 -4.52 3.83
C GLY A 121 -8.39 -5.92 4.44
N GLN A 122 -8.03 -6.93 3.64
CA GLN A 122 -7.79 -8.30 4.12
C GLN A 122 -6.50 -8.46 4.93
N PHE A 123 -5.54 -7.52 4.84
CA PHE A 123 -4.26 -7.62 5.51
C PHE A 123 -4.24 -6.81 6.80
N SER A 124 -4.01 -7.50 7.93
CA SER A 124 -3.88 -6.90 9.25
C SER A 124 -2.54 -6.20 9.43
N LEU A 125 -2.52 -5.13 10.22
CA LEU A 125 -1.28 -4.49 10.67
C LEU A 125 -0.62 -5.19 11.86
N ASP A 126 -1.29 -6.13 12.53
CA ASP A 126 -0.84 -6.69 13.82
C ASP A 126 0.46 -7.51 13.70
N ASN A 127 0.71 -8.08 12.51
CA ASN A 127 1.96 -8.79 12.17
C ASN A 127 2.83 -8.02 11.17
N VAL A 128 2.48 -6.80 10.80
CA VAL A 128 3.27 -6.00 9.86
C VAL A 128 4.37 -5.25 10.60
N GLU A 129 5.59 -5.32 10.08
CA GLU A 129 6.73 -4.58 10.57
C GLU A 129 6.95 -3.29 9.77
N GLU A 130 6.66 -3.31 8.47
CA GLU A 130 6.93 -2.18 7.60
C GLU A 130 6.02 -2.21 6.38
N ILE A 131 5.57 -1.04 5.96
CA ILE A 131 4.95 -0.81 4.66
C ILE A 131 5.79 0.23 3.95
N THR A 132 6.25 -0.10 2.74
CA THR A 132 7.08 0.77 1.91
C THR A 132 6.41 1.00 0.58
N LEU A 133 6.31 2.27 0.16
CA LEU A 133 5.78 2.70 -1.12
C LEU A 133 6.89 3.22 -2.01
N PHE A 134 6.95 2.73 -3.23
CA PHE A 134 7.78 3.27 -4.32
C PHE A 134 6.89 3.93 -5.37
N ASN A 135 7.14 5.20 -5.64
CA ASN A 135 6.49 5.95 -6.73
C ASN A 135 7.12 5.61 -8.09
N GLY A 136 7.02 4.36 -8.49
CA GLY A 136 7.69 3.71 -9.59
C GLY A 136 7.98 2.27 -9.21
N GLN A 137 9.00 1.67 -9.77
CA GLN A 137 9.51 0.37 -9.31
C GLN A 137 10.53 0.56 -8.19
N LYS A 138 10.76 -0.48 -7.41
CA LYS A 138 11.92 -0.55 -6.53
C LYS A 138 13.21 -0.44 -7.36
N SER A 139 14.16 0.38 -6.90
CA SER A 139 15.39 0.61 -7.65
C SER A 139 16.54 -0.34 -7.28
N ALA A 140 16.32 -1.32 -6.40
CA ALA A 140 17.28 -2.39 -6.16
C ALA A 140 17.33 -3.36 -7.35
N ILE A 141 18.54 -3.84 -7.73
CA ILE A 141 18.69 -4.78 -8.86
C ILE A 141 18.52 -6.26 -8.46
N LEU A 142 18.58 -6.60 -7.16
CA LEU A 142 18.28 -7.93 -6.64
C LEU A 142 16.79 -8.00 -6.30
N GLN A 143 15.99 -8.28 -7.30
CA GLN A 143 14.52 -8.40 -7.16
C GLN A 143 13.94 -9.29 -8.27
N PRO A 144 12.74 -9.84 -8.10
CA PRO A 144 12.02 -10.55 -9.14
C PRO A 144 11.92 -9.76 -10.45
N ALA A 145 11.87 -10.47 -11.57
CA ALA A 145 11.80 -9.82 -12.89
C ALA A 145 10.51 -9.01 -13.06
N SER A 146 9.36 -9.50 -12.56
CA SER A 146 8.07 -8.81 -12.61
C SER A 146 8.09 -7.45 -11.89
N ASP A 147 8.88 -7.28 -10.84
CA ASP A 147 8.97 -6.03 -10.06
C ASP A 147 9.52 -4.85 -10.89
N PHE A 148 10.26 -5.12 -11.98
CA PHE A 148 10.75 -4.08 -12.89
C PHE A 148 9.64 -3.46 -13.77
N GLY A 149 8.45 -4.08 -13.85
CA GLY A 149 7.35 -3.66 -14.74
C GLY A 149 6.32 -2.72 -14.13
N HIS A 150 6.25 -2.60 -12.80
CA HIS A 150 5.19 -1.87 -12.11
C HIS A 150 5.31 -0.36 -12.24
N ALA A 151 4.16 0.33 -12.36
CA ALA A 151 4.11 1.80 -12.37
C ALA A 151 4.26 2.40 -10.96
N GLY A 152 3.93 1.64 -9.95
CA GLY A 152 4.16 1.90 -8.54
C GLY A 152 4.18 0.59 -7.78
N ALA A 153 4.82 0.54 -6.62
CA ALA A 153 4.93 -0.70 -5.85
C ALA A 153 4.79 -0.49 -4.34
N ILE A 154 4.04 -1.36 -3.69
CA ILE A 154 3.89 -1.43 -2.24
C ILE A 154 4.50 -2.73 -1.75
N TYR A 155 5.44 -2.61 -0.81
CA TYR A 155 6.05 -3.74 -0.13
C TYR A 155 5.56 -3.80 1.31
N ILE A 156 4.93 -4.91 1.67
CA ILE A 156 4.45 -5.21 3.01
C ILE A 156 5.39 -6.26 3.59
N ARG A 157 6.08 -5.90 4.65
CA ARG A 157 6.99 -6.80 5.34
C ARG A 157 6.42 -7.18 6.70
N THR A 158 6.30 -8.48 6.95
CA THR A 158 5.88 -9.00 8.26
C THR A 158 7.04 -9.08 9.24
N ARG A 159 6.73 -9.14 10.52
CA ARG A 159 7.72 -9.21 11.59
C ARG A 159 8.56 -10.47 11.46
N ALA A 160 9.88 -10.30 11.61
CA ALA A 160 10.78 -11.40 11.89
C ALA A 160 10.95 -11.54 13.41
N PRO A 161 10.87 -12.77 13.96
CA PRO A 161 11.03 -13.00 15.39
C PRO A 161 12.36 -12.48 15.93
N ARG A 162 12.30 -11.71 17.03
CA ARG A 162 13.48 -11.21 17.75
C ARG A 162 13.32 -11.51 19.21
N PHE A 163 14.33 -12.10 19.82
CA PHE A 163 14.29 -12.56 21.19
C PHE A 163 15.32 -11.79 22.02
N SER A 164 14.90 -11.29 23.19
CA SER A 164 15.84 -10.79 24.19
C SER A 164 16.67 -11.92 24.77
N ASP A 165 17.80 -11.58 25.38
CA ASP A 165 18.68 -12.57 26.01
C ASP A 165 17.93 -13.43 27.03
N GLY A 166 18.12 -14.75 26.94
CA GLY A 166 17.45 -15.72 27.79
C GLY A 166 16.01 -16.08 27.44
N LYS A 167 15.32 -15.33 26.55
CA LYS A 167 13.96 -15.67 26.10
C LYS A 167 13.99 -16.54 24.85
N GLY A 168 13.19 -17.62 24.85
CA GLY A 168 12.98 -18.50 23.71
C GLY A 168 11.67 -18.26 22.96
N TYR A 169 10.78 -17.41 23.50
CA TYR A 169 9.48 -17.13 22.89
C TYR A 169 9.05 -15.68 23.18
N ASN A 170 8.15 -15.15 22.34
CA ASN A 170 7.38 -13.95 22.57
C ASN A 170 5.91 -14.26 22.29
N LEU A 171 5.03 -13.63 23.06
CA LEU A 171 3.59 -13.79 22.89
C LEU A 171 2.93 -12.39 22.93
N LYS A 172 2.10 -12.10 21.93
CA LYS A 172 1.34 -10.85 21.85
C LYS A 172 -0.13 -11.18 21.65
N PHE A 173 -0.98 -10.52 22.43
CA PHE A 173 -2.44 -10.53 22.25
C PHE A 173 -2.91 -9.11 22.01
N LYS A 174 -3.90 -8.95 21.16
CA LYS A 174 -4.57 -7.69 20.94
C LYS A 174 -6.07 -7.92 20.84
N ALA A 175 -6.83 -7.20 21.64
CA ALA A 175 -8.28 -7.22 21.60
C ALA A 175 -8.79 -5.81 21.34
N ARG A 176 -9.70 -5.64 20.40
CA ARG A 176 -10.34 -4.38 20.08
C ARG A 176 -11.85 -4.54 20.02
N TYR A 177 -12.54 -3.59 20.62
CA TYR A 177 -13.98 -3.41 20.49
C TYR A 177 -14.30 -2.00 20.00
N GLY A 178 -15.29 -1.83 19.15
CA GLY A 178 -15.63 -0.52 18.60
C GLY A 178 -17.04 -0.40 18.05
N SER A 179 -17.33 0.76 17.48
CA SER A 179 -18.60 1.07 16.84
C SER A 179 -18.93 0.04 15.75
N SER A 180 -20.22 -0.08 15.40
CA SER A 180 -20.75 -1.12 14.48
C SER A 180 -20.57 -2.54 15.02
N ASP A 181 -20.60 -2.70 16.36
CA ASP A 181 -20.40 -3.97 17.08
C ASP A 181 -19.12 -4.70 16.63
N MET A 182 -18.11 -3.91 16.26
CA MET A 182 -16.85 -4.47 15.77
C MET A 182 -16.05 -5.04 16.93
N PHE A 183 -15.72 -6.32 16.80
CA PHE A 183 -14.80 -7.02 17.67
C PHE A 183 -13.68 -7.65 16.84
N ARG A 184 -12.44 -7.40 17.26
CA ARG A 184 -11.24 -7.99 16.66
C ARG A 184 -10.37 -8.55 17.77
N PHE A 185 -9.92 -9.76 17.59
CA PHE A 185 -8.94 -10.39 18.47
C PHE A 185 -7.82 -10.97 17.62
N SER A 186 -6.58 -10.67 17.97
CA SER A 186 -5.41 -11.22 17.30
C SER A 186 -4.39 -11.73 18.32
N THR A 187 -3.63 -12.72 17.89
CA THR A 187 -2.50 -13.29 18.63
C THR A 187 -1.30 -13.46 17.72
N LEU A 188 -0.11 -13.24 18.26
CA LEU A 188 1.16 -13.53 17.60
C LEU A 188 2.04 -14.30 18.59
N TRP A 189 2.41 -15.51 18.21
CA TRP A 189 3.37 -16.34 18.93
C TRP A 189 4.63 -16.48 18.09
N GLU A 190 5.78 -16.12 18.68
CA GLU A 190 7.10 -16.28 18.11
C GLU A 190 7.90 -17.25 18.95
N GLN A 191 8.60 -18.19 18.33
CA GLN A 191 9.36 -19.25 18.99
C GLN A 191 10.75 -19.38 18.36
N ARG A 192 11.79 -19.39 19.20
CA ARG A 192 13.14 -19.79 18.81
C ARG A 192 13.20 -21.32 18.80
N LEU A 193 13.40 -21.90 17.63
CA LEU A 193 13.50 -23.35 17.46
C LEU A 193 14.95 -23.83 17.61
N SER A 194 15.91 -23.01 17.14
CA SER A 194 17.35 -23.23 17.31
C SER A 194 18.09 -21.89 17.26
N SER A 195 19.41 -21.91 17.33
CA SER A 195 20.24 -20.72 17.14
C SER A 195 20.10 -20.07 15.75
N LYS A 196 19.62 -20.83 14.74
CA LYS A 196 19.52 -20.39 13.34
C LYS A 196 18.09 -20.43 12.80
N VAL A 197 17.13 -20.99 13.53
CA VAL A 197 15.76 -21.17 13.05
C VAL A 197 14.79 -20.63 14.09
N SER A 198 13.83 -19.83 13.61
CA SER A 198 12.70 -19.33 14.38
C SER A 198 11.40 -19.52 13.63
N SER A 199 10.30 -19.57 14.37
CA SER A 199 8.95 -19.64 13.83
C SER A 199 8.08 -18.52 14.39
N SER A 200 7.06 -18.13 13.64
CA SER A 200 5.97 -17.31 14.13
C SER A 200 4.63 -17.81 13.62
N VAL A 201 3.62 -17.71 14.49
CA VAL A 201 2.22 -17.99 14.14
C VAL A 201 1.39 -16.82 14.57
N SER A 202 0.63 -16.25 13.65
CA SER A 202 -0.36 -15.20 13.93
C SER A 202 -1.74 -15.67 13.53
N ALA A 203 -2.75 -15.30 14.34
CA ALA A 203 -4.14 -15.56 14.04
C ALA A 203 -4.98 -14.34 14.42
N GLU A 204 -6.01 -14.06 13.64
CA GLU A 204 -6.93 -12.95 13.87
C GLU A 204 -8.35 -13.38 13.55
N VAL A 205 -9.28 -12.95 14.39
CA VAL A 205 -10.73 -13.04 14.18
C VAL A 205 -11.28 -11.62 14.16
N LEU A 206 -12.10 -11.31 13.16
CA LEU A 206 -12.81 -10.05 13.01
C LEU A 206 -14.30 -10.34 12.86
N THR A 207 -15.14 -9.66 13.64
CA THR A 207 -16.60 -9.63 13.45
C THR A 207 -17.10 -8.20 13.59
N ALA A 208 -18.07 -7.83 12.78
CA ALA A 208 -18.76 -6.55 12.89
C ALA A 208 -20.17 -6.64 12.30
N SER A 209 -21.12 -5.90 12.87
CA SER A 209 -22.46 -5.74 12.27
C SER A 209 -22.43 -4.82 11.04
N GLY A 210 -21.39 -3.98 10.93
CA GLY A 210 -21.25 -2.99 9.86
C GLY A 210 -22.35 -1.93 9.80
N LYS A 211 -23.19 -1.84 10.83
CA LYS A 211 -24.29 -0.88 10.89
C LYS A 211 -23.83 0.49 11.36
N TYR A 212 -24.17 1.54 10.59
CA TYR A 212 -23.87 2.92 10.97
C TYR A 212 -24.90 3.89 10.39
N LYS A 213 -25.09 5.03 11.07
CA LYS A 213 -25.94 6.11 10.57
C LYS A 213 -25.25 6.88 9.46
N PHE A 214 -25.97 7.18 8.41
CA PHE A 214 -25.52 8.03 7.30
C PHE A 214 -26.63 8.98 6.88
N ARG A 215 -26.28 10.09 6.21
CA ARG A 215 -27.21 10.99 5.53
C ARG A 215 -27.01 10.80 4.04
N TYR A 216 -28.10 10.54 3.32
CA TYR A 216 -28.12 10.46 1.87
C TYR A 216 -28.84 11.67 1.32
N ARG A 217 -28.11 12.54 0.62
CA ARG A 217 -28.66 13.74 0.00
C ARG A 217 -28.33 13.73 -1.50
N ARG A 218 -29.38 13.80 -2.32
CA ARG A 218 -29.25 13.86 -3.79
C ARG A 218 -29.93 15.12 -4.30
N LYS A 219 -29.31 15.78 -5.25
CA LYS A 219 -29.89 16.88 -6.01
C LYS A 219 -30.29 16.38 -7.40
N LYS A 220 -31.36 16.93 -7.94
CA LYS A 220 -31.73 16.79 -9.36
C LYS A 220 -30.80 17.63 -10.22
N GLN A 221 -30.90 17.49 -11.53
CA GLN A 221 -30.09 18.26 -12.49
C GLN A 221 -30.33 19.76 -12.39
N ASP A 222 -31.53 20.19 -12.02
CA ASP A 222 -31.92 21.59 -11.77
C ASP A 222 -31.37 22.15 -10.44
N GLY A 223 -30.67 21.35 -9.64
CA GLY A 223 -30.10 21.75 -8.34
C GLY A 223 -31.07 21.60 -7.16
N THR A 224 -32.36 21.27 -7.38
CA THR A 224 -33.32 20.99 -6.31
C THR A 224 -33.01 19.68 -5.61
N VAL A 225 -33.40 19.55 -4.34
CA VAL A 225 -33.18 18.33 -3.56
C VAL A 225 -34.14 17.23 -4.01
N ALA A 226 -33.62 16.11 -4.51
CA ALA A 226 -34.41 14.93 -4.82
C ALA A 226 -34.67 14.06 -3.59
N TYR A 227 -33.63 13.84 -2.78
CA TYR A 227 -33.71 13.08 -1.54
C TYR A 227 -32.83 13.74 -0.47
N ASP A 228 -33.31 13.77 0.77
CA ASP A 228 -32.53 14.13 1.95
C ASP A 228 -33.01 13.23 3.10
N THR A 229 -32.34 12.12 3.30
CA THR A 229 -32.74 11.04 4.19
C THR A 229 -31.60 10.68 5.13
N THR A 230 -31.92 10.46 6.40
CA THR A 230 -31.02 9.84 7.37
C THR A 230 -31.47 8.42 7.63
N ALA A 231 -30.60 7.45 7.45
CA ALA A 231 -30.91 6.04 7.60
C ALA A 231 -29.74 5.30 8.26
N ILE A 232 -29.96 4.02 8.55
CA ILE A 232 -28.92 3.10 9.01
C ILE A 232 -28.46 2.28 7.81
N ARG A 233 -27.17 2.30 7.53
CA ARG A 233 -26.54 1.41 6.55
C ARG A 233 -26.65 -0.01 7.07
N GLU A 234 -27.13 -0.91 6.24
CA GLU A 234 -27.28 -2.34 6.51
C GLU A 234 -26.48 -3.17 5.51
N ASN A 235 -26.34 -4.47 5.75
CA ASN A 235 -25.61 -5.41 4.91
C ASN A 235 -24.13 -5.02 4.71
N GLY A 236 -23.50 -4.47 5.75
CA GLY A 236 -22.07 -4.21 5.83
C GLY A 236 -21.37 -5.10 6.86
N ASP A 237 -22.05 -6.16 7.29
CA ASP A 237 -21.53 -7.11 8.25
C ASP A 237 -20.36 -7.90 7.69
N ILE A 238 -19.47 -8.31 8.58
CA ILE A 238 -18.32 -9.16 8.25
C ILE A 238 -18.04 -10.12 9.39
N TRP A 239 -17.74 -11.35 9.01
CA TRP A 239 -17.02 -12.33 9.81
C TRP A 239 -15.79 -12.76 9.04
N ALA A 240 -14.61 -12.70 9.65
CA ALA A 240 -13.37 -13.09 9.00
C ALA A 240 -12.40 -13.73 9.98
N VAL A 241 -11.69 -14.76 9.50
CA VAL A 241 -10.58 -15.40 10.18
C VAL A 241 -9.36 -15.36 9.29
N ARG A 242 -8.23 -14.97 9.85
CA ARG A 242 -6.92 -14.96 9.20
C ARG A 242 -5.96 -15.76 10.06
N ALA A 243 -5.13 -16.58 9.42
CA ALA A 243 -4.01 -17.21 10.08
C ALA A 243 -2.78 -17.23 9.18
N GLU A 244 -1.62 -17.11 9.79
CA GLU A 244 -0.34 -17.06 9.11
C GLU A 244 0.70 -17.79 9.94
N GLY A 245 1.44 -18.71 9.30
CA GLY A 245 2.57 -19.42 9.89
C GLY A 245 3.83 -19.12 9.11
N ASN A 246 4.92 -18.80 9.80
CA ASN A 246 6.21 -18.49 9.19
C ASN A 246 7.32 -19.30 9.82
N LEU A 247 8.27 -19.73 8.99
CA LEU A 247 9.57 -20.24 9.39
C LEU A 247 10.66 -19.35 8.83
N HIS A 248 11.61 -19.00 9.65
CA HIS A 248 12.77 -18.17 9.29
C HIS A 248 14.03 -18.96 9.62
N GLY A 249 14.91 -19.13 8.66
CA GLY A 249 16.17 -19.82 8.85
C GLY A 249 17.35 -19.00 8.35
N MET A 250 18.43 -18.99 9.14
CA MET A 250 19.70 -18.37 8.78
C MET A 250 20.65 -19.44 8.31
N ILE A 251 21.37 -19.15 7.24
CA ILE A 251 22.48 -19.95 6.71
C ILE A 251 23.73 -19.08 6.59
N SER A 252 24.89 -19.67 6.32
CA SER A 252 26.08 -18.90 6.05
C SER A 252 25.86 -17.99 4.84
N ASP A 253 26.00 -16.67 5.05
CA ASP A 253 25.81 -15.60 4.05
C ASP A 253 24.46 -15.62 3.32
N GLY A 254 23.40 -16.05 4.06
CA GLY A 254 22.07 -16.13 3.47
C GLY A 254 20.98 -16.43 4.49
N PHE A 255 19.76 -16.49 3.98
CA PHE A 255 18.59 -16.85 4.73
C PHE A 255 17.56 -17.59 3.85
N TRP A 256 16.61 -18.23 4.50
CA TRP A 256 15.41 -18.75 3.87
C TRP A 256 14.19 -18.44 4.73
N LYS A 257 13.05 -18.26 4.07
CA LYS A 257 11.75 -18.05 4.70
C LYS A 257 10.73 -18.97 4.05
N PHE A 258 9.83 -19.47 4.85
CA PHE A 258 8.66 -20.22 4.39
C PHE A 258 7.42 -19.65 5.08
N LYS A 259 6.34 -19.46 4.33
CA LYS A 259 5.11 -18.87 4.82
C LYS A 259 3.90 -19.71 4.36
N LEU A 260 2.95 -19.89 5.27
CA LEU A 260 1.59 -20.32 5.01
C LEU A 260 0.65 -19.19 5.40
N TYR A 261 -0.36 -18.93 4.57
CA TYR A 261 -1.36 -17.90 4.82
C TYR A 261 -2.74 -18.41 4.47
N THR A 262 -3.73 -18.09 5.31
CA THR A 262 -5.15 -18.30 5.02
C THR A 262 -5.97 -17.10 5.45
N TYR A 263 -6.97 -16.77 4.65
CA TYR A 263 -8.00 -15.80 4.95
C TYR A 263 -9.35 -16.37 4.53
N ASN A 264 -10.27 -16.42 5.46
CA ASN A 264 -11.65 -16.88 5.22
C ASN A 264 -12.60 -15.82 5.73
N SER A 265 -13.55 -15.41 4.90
CA SER A 265 -14.53 -14.40 5.28
C SER A 265 -15.90 -14.67 4.69
N GLU A 266 -16.90 -14.21 5.41
CA GLU A 266 -18.25 -13.97 4.94
C GLU A 266 -18.60 -12.51 5.20
N ARG A 267 -19.06 -11.79 4.17
CA ARG A 267 -19.41 -10.37 4.30
C ARG A 267 -20.62 -10.00 3.46
N GLY A 268 -21.39 -9.07 3.99
CA GLY A 268 -22.37 -8.34 3.24
C GLY A 268 -21.70 -7.24 2.39
N ILE A 269 -22.23 -7.02 1.21
CA ILE A 269 -21.83 -5.91 0.34
C ILE A 269 -23.03 -4.97 0.29
N PRO A 270 -22.95 -3.80 0.95
CA PRO A 270 -24.10 -2.91 1.04
C PRO A 270 -24.49 -2.28 -0.31
N GLY A 271 -23.62 -2.35 -1.33
CA GLY A 271 -23.87 -1.82 -2.67
C GLY A 271 -23.99 -0.29 -2.73
N ALA A 272 -24.15 0.27 -3.90
CA ALA A 272 -24.41 1.71 -4.08
C ALA A 272 -25.86 2.05 -3.73
N ILE A 273 -26.07 3.25 -3.13
CA ILE A 273 -27.42 3.79 -2.91
C ILE A 273 -27.90 4.42 -4.22
N VAL A 274 -28.86 3.80 -4.87
CA VAL A 274 -29.47 4.29 -6.12
C VAL A 274 -30.97 4.37 -5.92
N ASN A 275 -31.59 5.47 -6.37
CA ASN A 275 -33.03 5.71 -6.26
C ASN A 275 -33.61 5.52 -4.84
N ASN A 276 -32.86 5.98 -3.83
CA ASN A 276 -33.19 5.85 -2.41
C ASN A 276 -33.31 4.39 -1.91
N VAL A 277 -32.71 3.45 -2.60
CA VAL A 277 -32.61 2.04 -2.19
C VAL A 277 -31.27 1.80 -1.52
N TRP A 278 -31.25 1.52 -0.21
CA TRP A 278 -30.03 1.30 0.59
C TRP A 278 -29.99 -0.05 1.32
N ARG A 279 -30.96 -0.91 1.05
CA ARG A 279 -31.05 -2.27 1.61
C ARG A 279 -30.85 -3.25 0.48
N ARG A 280 -29.61 -3.66 0.26
CA ARG A 280 -29.26 -4.65 -0.76
C ARG A 280 -28.76 -5.92 -0.10
N GLY A 281 -29.05 -7.07 -0.70
CA GLY A 281 -28.75 -8.39 -0.15
C GLY A 281 -27.52 -9.05 -0.77
N GLU A 282 -26.59 -8.27 -1.33
CA GLU A 282 -25.38 -8.81 -1.93
C GLU A 282 -24.44 -9.38 -0.85
N ARG A 283 -23.91 -10.58 -1.09
CA ARG A 283 -23.00 -11.25 -0.16
C ARG A 283 -21.80 -11.84 -0.88
N GLN A 284 -20.68 -11.91 -0.17
CA GLN A 284 -19.44 -12.50 -0.66
C GLN A 284 -18.81 -13.39 0.40
N TRP A 285 -18.31 -14.54 -0.05
CA TRP A 285 -17.50 -15.47 0.73
C TRP A 285 -16.15 -15.58 0.05
N ASP A 286 -15.07 -15.43 0.83
CA ASP A 286 -13.71 -15.57 0.35
C ASP A 286 -13.01 -16.67 1.14
N HIS A 287 -12.32 -17.56 0.42
CA HIS A 287 -11.44 -18.59 0.98
C HIS A 287 -10.10 -18.52 0.24
N ASN A 288 -9.15 -17.81 0.82
CA ASN A 288 -7.87 -17.52 0.22
C ASN A 288 -6.77 -18.27 0.96
N TYR A 289 -5.96 -19.01 0.20
CA TYR A 289 -4.83 -19.77 0.72
C TYR A 289 -3.61 -19.50 -0.16
N PHE A 290 -2.46 -19.25 0.46
CA PHE A 290 -1.21 -19.30 -0.27
C PHE A 290 -0.07 -19.83 0.58
N THR A 291 0.88 -20.44 -0.09
CA THR A 291 2.19 -20.77 0.46
C THR A 291 3.26 -20.12 -0.36
N GLN A 292 4.31 -19.63 0.30
CA GLN A 292 5.45 -19.02 -0.36
C GLN A 292 6.75 -19.38 0.33
N ALA A 293 7.81 -19.48 -0.47
CA ALA A 293 9.17 -19.70 -0.01
C ALA A 293 10.09 -18.64 -0.63
N ARG A 294 11.04 -18.14 0.13
CA ARG A 294 12.10 -17.26 -0.32
C ARG A 294 13.44 -17.77 0.19
N PHE A 295 14.40 -17.80 -0.69
CA PHE A 295 15.80 -18.16 -0.40
C PHE A 295 16.70 -17.09 -0.95
N GLN A 296 17.72 -16.68 -0.20
CA GLN A 296 18.76 -15.79 -0.64
C GLN A 296 20.10 -16.25 -0.10
N LYS A 297 21.14 -16.27 -0.96
CA LYS A 297 22.49 -16.60 -0.57
C LYS A 297 23.51 -15.83 -1.39
N SER A 298 24.56 -15.39 -0.71
CA SER A 298 25.74 -14.80 -1.31
C SER A 298 26.87 -15.82 -1.36
N PHE A 299 27.54 -15.91 -2.49
CA PHE A 299 28.69 -16.77 -2.73
C PHE A 299 29.93 -15.86 -2.86
N GLY A 300 30.64 -15.69 -1.76
CA GLY A 300 31.72 -14.72 -1.63
C GLY A 300 31.18 -13.27 -1.79
N GLU A 301 32.03 -12.38 -2.30
CA GLU A 301 31.69 -10.95 -2.43
C GLU A 301 31.08 -10.60 -3.79
N ARG A 302 31.15 -11.50 -4.76
CA ARG A 302 30.81 -11.19 -6.16
C ARG A 302 29.43 -11.65 -6.59
N PHE A 303 28.93 -12.75 -6.07
CA PHE A 303 27.69 -13.35 -6.58
C PHE A 303 26.65 -13.51 -5.48
N THR A 304 25.47 -13.01 -5.73
CA THR A 304 24.29 -13.19 -4.85
C THR A 304 23.12 -13.69 -5.67
N THR A 305 22.47 -14.72 -5.20
CA THR A 305 21.25 -15.28 -5.79
C THR A 305 20.09 -15.21 -4.82
N GLN A 306 18.91 -14.99 -5.37
CA GLN A 306 17.62 -15.08 -4.68
C GLN A 306 16.70 -15.98 -5.49
N ALA A 307 15.96 -16.85 -4.82
CA ALA A 307 14.88 -17.64 -5.41
C ALA A 307 13.59 -17.44 -4.61
N VAL A 308 12.47 -17.39 -5.33
CA VAL A 308 11.14 -17.22 -4.75
C VAL A 308 10.20 -18.23 -5.41
N ALA A 309 9.34 -18.86 -4.62
CA ALA A 309 8.27 -19.73 -5.12
C ALA A 309 6.98 -19.43 -4.37
N LYS A 310 5.83 -19.49 -5.07
CA LYS A 310 4.50 -19.31 -4.48
C LYS A 310 3.50 -20.22 -5.18
N TYR A 311 2.63 -20.79 -4.39
CA TYR A 311 1.37 -21.36 -4.87
C TYR A 311 0.21 -20.69 -4.13
N ALA A 312 -0.82 -20.26 -4.86
CA ALA A 312 -1.99 -19.66 -4.29
C ALA A 312 -3.28 -20.26 -4.88
N TYR A 313 -4.28 -20.37 -4.01
CA TYR A 313 -5.64 -20.77 -4.35
C TYR A 313 -6.61 -19.76 -3.73
N TYR A 314 -7.41 -19.12 -4.57
CA TYR A 314 -8.42 -18.16 -4.18
C TYR A 314 -9.78 -18.68 -4.63
N ASN A 315 -10.74 -18.73 -3.71
CA ASN A 315 -12.10 -19.11 -4.00
C ASN A 315 -13.04 -18.03 -3.47
N THR A 316 -13.75 -17.37 -4.38
CA THR A 316 -14.70 -16.31 -4.07
C THR A 316 -16.08 -16.73 -4.59
N ARG A 317 -17.08 -16.77 -3.71
CA ARG A 317 -18.49 -16.87 -4.10
C ARG A 317 -19.15 -15.51 -3.92
N TYR A 318 -19.82 -15.04 -4.95
CA TYR A 318 -20.58 -13.79 -4.93
C TYR A 318 -22.05 -14.07 -5.25
N VAL A 319 -22.93 -13.56 -4.40
CA VAL A 319 -24.38 -13.74 -4.53
C VAL A 319 -25.07 -12.39 -4.55
N ASN A 320 -25.86 -12.15 -5.58
CA ASN A 320 -26.82 -11.05 -5.66
C ASN A 320 -28.19 -11.59 -6.01
N ARG A 321 -29.13 -11.51 -5.08
CA ARG A 321 -30.51 -11.99 -5.26
C ARG A 321 -31.48 -10.86 -5.62
N ASP A 322 -30.98 -9.68 -5.91
CA ASP A 322 -31.81 -8.55 -6.33
C ASP A 322 -32.31 -8.76 -7.77
N THR A 323 -33.54 -9.18 -7.91
CA THR A 323 -34.18 -9.47 -9.22
C THR A 323 -34.41 -8.22 -10.07
N THR A 324 -34.31 -7.01 -9.48
CA THR A 324 -34.40 -5.73 -10.21
C THR A 324 -33.12 -5.39 -10.97
N LEU A 325 -32.00 -6.03 -10.63
CA LEU A 325 -30.72 -5.88 -11.30
C LEU A 325 -30.37 -7.14 -12.12
N LEU A 326 -29.59 -8.01 -11.54
CA LEU A 326 -29.20 -9.29 -12.13
C LEU A 326 -29.07 -10.30 -10.99
N ASN A 327 -29.86 -11.38 -11.06
CA ASN A 327 -29.70 -12.47 -10.11
C ASN A 327 -28.41 -13.23 -10.43
N VAL A 328 -27.43 -13.15 -9.52
CA VAL A 328 -26.11 -13.77 -9.67
C VAL A 328 -25.83 -14.65 -8.45
N ASP A 329 -25.39 -15.87 -8.70
CA ASP A 329 -24.81 -16.75 -7.67
C ASP A 329 -23.65 -17.48 -8.36
N ASN A 330 -22.46 -16.88 -8.31
CA ASN A 330 -21.29 -17.36 -9.04
C ASN A 330 -20.13 -17.63 -8.09
N THR A 331 -19.41 -18.68 -8.40
CA THR A 331 -18.18 -19.07 -7.71
C THR A 331 -17.00 -18.92 -8.67
N TYR A 332 -15.94 -18.29 -8.19
CA TYR A 332 -14.70 -18.07 -8.93
C TYR A 332 -13.56 -18.76 -8.19
N LYS A 333 -12.85 -19.65 -8.89
CA LYS A 333 -11.70 -20.38 -8.36
C LYS A 333 -10.46 -20.01 -9.15
N GLN A 334 -9.54 -19.32 -8.53
CA GLN A 334 -8.28 -18.92 -9.14
C GLN A 334 -7.13 -19.73 -8.54
N GLN A 335 -6.24 -20.21 -9.39
CA GLN A 335 -4.97 -20.83 -9.02
C GLN A 335 -3.82 -20.01 -9.58
N GLU A 336 -2.75 -19.89 -8.83
CA GLU A 336 -1.52 -19.24 -9.25
C GLU A 336 -0.31 -20.08 -8.83
N LEU A 337 0.60 -20.32 -9.78
CA LEU A 337 1.93 -20.82 -9.52
C LEU A 337 2.93 -19.76 -9.98
N TYR A 338 3.84 -19.38 -9.10
CA TYR A 338 4.88 -18.40 -9.36
C TYR A 338 6.23 -18.92 -8.94
N PHE A 339 7.21 -18.71 -9.80
CA PHE A 339 8.61 -18.99 -9.52
C PHE A 339 9.47 -17.83 -10.03
N SER A 340 10.45 -17.41 -9.24
CA SER A 340 11.41 -16.35 -9.61
C SER A 340 12.81 -16.72 -9.19
N THR A 341 13.79 -16.36 -10.03
CA THR A 341 15.20 -16.35 -9.67
C THR A 341 15.82 -15.02 -10.07
N SER A 342 16.58 -14.43 -9.17
CA SER A 342 17.30 -13.16 -9.37
C SER A 342 18.75 -13.34 -9.00
N ASN A 343 19.66 -12.98 -9.92
CA ASN A 343 21.07 -13.20 -9.77
C ASN A 343 21.81 -11.88 -9.98
N VAL A 344 22.63 -11.49 -9.01
CA VAL A 344 23.46 -10.28 -9.08
C VAL A 344 24.91 -10.67 -9.08
N TYR A 345 25.66 -10.08 -9.99
CA TYR A 345 27.11 -10.20 -10.06
C TYR A 345 27.76 -8.82 -9.92
N ASN A 346 28.62 -8.68 -8.93
CA ASN A 346 29.43 -7.48 -8.69
C ASN A 346 30.66 -7.53 -9.59
N LEU A 347 30.62 -6.82 -10.71
CA LEU A 347 31.70 -6.71 -11.68
C LEU A 347 32.89 -5.96 -11.05
N LEU A 348 32.58 -4.87 -10.36
CA LEU A 348 33.49 -4.04 -9.58
C LEU A 348 32.81 -3.66 -8.26
N PRO A 349 33.51 -3.17 -7.25
CA PRO A 349 32.90 -2.70 -6.00
C PRO A 349 31.84 -1.59 -6.19
N ILE A 350 31.95 -0.84 -7.29
CA ILE A 350 31.02 0.25 -7.65
C ILE A 350 30.03 -0.15 -8.73
N TRP A 351 30.19 -1.29 -9.40
CA TRP A 351 29.38 -1.67 -10.56
C TRP A 351 28.86 -3.10 -10.46
N SER A 352 27.56 -3.25 -10.49
CA SER A 352 26.87 -4.54 -10.41
C SER A 352 25.92 -4.70 -11.58
N ALA A 353 25.73 -5.94 -12.02
CA ALA A 353 24.73 -6.32 -13.01
C ALA A 353 23.82 -7.43 -12.45
N SER A 354 22.59 -7.49 -12.91
CA SER A 354 21.65 -8.55 -12.54
C SER A 354 20.92 -9.14 -13.73
N LEU A 355 20.61 -10.43 -13.59
CA LEU A 355 19.72 -11.17 -14.46
C LEU A 355 18.63 -11.80 -13.58
N SER A 356 17.37 -11.49 -13.87
CA SER A 356 16.21 -12.06 -13.17
C SER A 356 15.28 -12.74 -14.19
N TYR A 357 14.69 -13.85 -13.78
CA TYR A 357 13.71 -14.59 -14.56
C TYR A 357 12.56 -15.00 -13.66
N ASP A 358 11.32 -14.74 -14.12
CA ASP A 358 10.10 -15.20 -13.46
C ASP A 358 9.24 -16.01 -14.43
N PHE A 359 8.60 -17.01 -13.86
CA PHE A 359 7.51 -17.75 -14.48
C PHE A 359 6.25 -17.60 -13.63
N LYS A 360 5.12 -17.25 -14.25
CA LYS A 360 3.81 -17.17 -13.60
C LYS A 360 2.78 -17.93 -14.41
N TRP A 361 2.09 -18.86 -13.78
CA TRP A 361 0.92 -19.51 -14.32
C TRP A 361 -0.32 -19.15 -13.49
N ASN A 362 -1.39 -18.79 -14.19
CA ASN A 362 -2.68 -18.49 -13.57
C ASN A 362 -3.78 -19.26 -14.29
N ARG A 363 -4.76 -19.75 -13.53
CA ARG A 363 -5.98 -20.36 -14.05
C ARG A 363 -7.17 -19.79 -13.30
N LEU A 364 -8.23 -19.45 -14.05
CA LEU A 364 -9.51 -19.05 -13.49
C LEU A 364 -10.58 -20.04 -13.95
N ASP A 365 -11.36 -20.55 -12.99
CA ASP A 365 -12.51 -21.41 -13.22
C ASP A 365 -13.75 -20.76 -12.60
N SER A 366 -14.94 -20.95 -13.19
CA SER A 366 -16.19 -20.40 -12.70
C SER A 366 -17.37 -21.25 -13.15
N ASP A 367 -18.43 -21.27 -12.32
CA ASP A 367 -19.72 -21.89 -12.63
C ASP A 367 -20.64 -20.99 -13.49
N MET A 368 -20.13 -19.85 -13.97
CA MET A 368 -20.86 -18.98 -14.89
C MET A 368 -21.20 -19.70 -16.18
N ARG A 369 -22.39 -19.40 -16.70
CA ARG A 369 -22.83 -19.93 -18.00
C ARG A 369 -21.84 -19.53 -19.11
N GLN A 370 -21.40 -20.52 -19.92
CA GLN A 370 -20.48 -20.33 -21.05
C GLN A 370 -19.11 -19.72 -20.67
N PHE A 371 -18.63 -20.01 -19.46
CA PHE A 371 -17.32 -19.55 -19.01
C PHE A 371 -16.17 -20.34 -19.68
N VAL A 372 -15.16 -19.62 -20.16
CA VAL A 372 -14.10 -20.20 -21.02
C VAL A 372 -12.83 -20.62 -20.28
N THR A 373 -12.84 -20.72 -18.97
CA THR A 373 -11.73 -21.20 -18.09
C THR A 373 -10.33 -20.82 -18.61
N PRO A 374 -9.94 -19.53 -18.56
CA PRO A 374 -8.67 -19.09 -19.11
C PRO A 374 -7.49 -19.56 -18.25
N GLN A 375 -6.38 -19.87 -18.94
CA GLN A 375 -5.09 -20.15 -18.35
C GLN A 375 -4.06 -19.22 -18.97
N ARG A 376 -3.32 -18.48 -18.15
CA ARG A 376 -2.27 -17.55 -18.55
C ARG A 376 -0.89 -18.10 -18.20
N TYR A 377 -0.01 -18.08 -19.18
CA TYR A 377 1.41 -18.37 -19.04
C TYR A 377 2.18 -17.07 -19.27
N ALA A 378 2.92 -16.62 -18.27
CA ALA A 378 3.72 -15.41 -18.36
C ALA A 378 5.18 -15.69 -18.01
N HIS A 379 6.08 -15.20 -18.84
CA HIS A 379 7.51 -15.25 -18.65
C HIS A 379 8.04 -13.81 -18.60
N TYR A 380 8.87 -13.54 -17.62
CA TYR A 380 9.50 -12.25 -17.43
C TYR A 380 11.03 -12.44 -17.39
N VAL A 381 11.75 -11.67 -18.17
CA VAL A 381 13.22 -11.65 -18.17
C VAL A 381 13.69 -10.22 -17.98
N ALA A 382 14.41 -9.95 -16.90
CA ALA A 382 14.91 -8.62 -16.61
C ALA A 382 16.45 -8.62 -16.57
N LEU A 383 17.02 -7.63 -17.25
CA LEU A 383 18.43 -7.27 -17.15
C LEU A 383 18.53 -5.91 -16.47
N ALA A 384 19.38 -5.77 -15.46
CA ALA A 384 19.63 -4.50 -14.82
C ALA A 384 21.10 -4.31 -14.49
N SER A 385 21.51 -3.05 -14.42
CA SER A 385 22.87 -2.65 -14.06
C SER A 385 22.80 -1.44 -13.14
N ALA A 386 23.63 -1.43 -12.10
CA ALA A 386 23.73 -0.35 -11.13
C ALA A 386 25.19 0.09 -10.95
N LEU A 387 25.41 1.39 -11.07
CA LEU A 387 26.68 2.05 -10.78
C LEU A 387 26.50 2.90 -9.52
N ASN A 388 27.29 2.63 -8.48
CA ASN A 388 27.23 3.28 -7.18
C ASN A 388 28.55 3.99 -6.89
N LEU A 389 28.65 5.24 -7.30
CA LEU A 389 29.73 6.13 -6.91
C LEU A 389 29.39 6.81 -5.57
N GLU A 390 30.36 7.45 -4.97
CA GLU A 390 30.20 8.06 -3.64
C GLU A 390 29.06 9.09 -3.58
N ARG A 391 28.96 9.95 -4.61
CA ARG A 391 27.96 11.04 -4.70
C ARG A 391 26.98 10.88 -5.86
N PHE A 392 27.12 9.83 -6.64
CA PHE A 392 26.27 9.61 -7.80
C PHE A 392 25.89 8.12 -7.89
N LYS A 393 24.63 7.85 -8.08
CA LYS A 393 24.12 6.52 -8.32
C LYS A 393 23.28 6.54 -9.58
N ILE A 394 23.45 5.55 -10.42
CA ILE A 394 22.64 5.32 -11.60
C ILE A 394 22.26 3.86 -11.70
N GLN A 395 21.06 3.60 -12.14
CA GLN A 395 20.59 2.26 -12.46
C GLN A 395 19.85 2.29 -13.78
N ALA A 396 20.09 1.31 -14.62
CA ALA A 396 19.32 1.07 -15.82
C ALA A 396 18.79 -0.37 -15.80
N SER A 397 17.59 -0.57 -16.33
CA SER A 397 17.00 -1.90 -16.47
C SER A 397 16.14 -2.00 -17.72
N VAL A 398 15.99 -3.21 -18.23
CA VAL A 398 15.00 -3.57 -19.24
C VAL A 398 14.34 -4.87 -18.85
N LEU A 399 13.01 -4.89 -18.88
CA LEU A 399 12.21 -6.08 -18.66
C LEU A 399 11.55 -6.48 -20.01
N ALA A 400 11.66 -7.74 -20.39
CA ALA A 400 10.88 -8.37 -21.44
C ALA A 400 9.77 -9.21 -20.78
N THR A 401 8.51 -8.94 -21.12
CA THR A 401 7.33 -9.66 -20.65
C THR A 401 6.69 -10.39 -21.82
N MET A 402 6.55 -11.71 -21.71
CA MET A 402 5.94 -12.57 -22.73
C MET A 402 4.74 -13.28 -22.11
N VAL A 403 3.54 -13.07 -22.69
CA VAL A 403 2.29 -13.60 -22.15
C VAL A 403 1.50 -14.33 -23.23
N LYS A 404 0.93 -15.47 -22.85
CA LYS A 404 0.04 -16.26 -23.70
C LYS A 404 -1.10 -16.85 -22.88
N ASP A 405 -2.33 -16.67 -23.34
CA ASP A 405 -3.52 -17.29 -22.75
C ASP A 405 -3.97 -18.51 -23.56
N ARG A 406 -4.47 -19.54 -22.88
CA ARG A 406 -5.15 -20.70 -23.44
C ARG A 406 -6.53 -20.82 -22.82
N LEU A 407 -7.53 -21.13 -23.62
CA LEU A 407 -8.91 -21.36 -23.21
C LEU A 407 -9.26 -22.84 -23.24
N ASN A 408 -10.29 -23.25 -22.51
CA ASN A 408 -10.74 -24.65 -22.46
C ASN A 408 -11.33 -25.17 -23.79
N ASP A 409 -11.75 -24.29 -24.70
CA ASP A 409 -12.21 -24.64 -26.06
C ASP A 409 -11.05 -24.92 -27.04
N GLY A 410 -9.81 -24.93 -26.57
CA GLY A 410 -8.61 -25.14 -27.35
C GLY A 410 -8.10 -23.89 -28.07
N THR A 411 -8.81 -22.77 -28.01
CA THR A 411 -8.33 -21.50 -28.56
C THR A 411 -7.21 -20.92 -27.71
N SER A 412 -6.37 -20.09 -28.31
CA SER A 412 -5.31 -19.36 -27.59
C SER A 412 -5.26 -17.93 -28.07
N SER A 413 -4.96 -17.02 -27.13
CA SER A 413 -4.69 -15.64 -27.49
C SER A 413 -3.42 -15.53 -28.33
N LYS A 414 -3.32 -14.43 -29.08
CA LYS A 414 -2.05 -14.07 -29.71
C LYS A 414 -1.00 -13.88 -28.58
N SER A 415 0.19 -14.45 -28.77
CA SER A 415 1.31 -14.20 -27.85
C SER A 415 1.66 -12.71 -27.88
N MET A 416 1.78 -12.11 -26.72
CA MET A 416 2.13 -10.70 -26.55
C MET A 416 3.51 -10.59 -25.92
N THR A 417 4.35 -9.70 -26.45
CA THR A 417 5.67 -9.39 -25.91
C THR A 417 5.80 -7.90 -25.76
N GLU A 418 6.19 -7.45 -24.55
CA GLU A 418 6.41 -6.04 -24.23
C GLU A 418 7.76 -5.82 -23.58
N TYR A 419 8.38 -4.68 -23.91
CA TYR A 419 9.64 -4.25 -23.32
C TYR A 419 9.42 -2.99 -22.50
N THR A 420 9.91 -3.01 -21.26
CA THR A 420 9.78 -1.90 -20.31
C THR A 420 11.17 -1.45 -19.83
N PRO A 421 11.79 -0.50 -20.54
CA PRO A 421 13.03 0.11 -20.11
C PRO A 421 12.80 1.10 -18.95
N ALA A 422 13.81 1.24 -18.07
CA ALA A 422 13.83 2.20 -17.00
C ALA A 422 15.25 2.67 -16.70
N VAL A 423 15.40 3.95 -16.38
CA VAL A 423 16.66 4.57 -15.92
C VAL A 423 16.36 5.42 -14.69
N PHE A 424 17.20 5.27 -13.66
CA PHE A 424 17.12 6.00 -12.40
C PHE A 424 18.49 6.62 -12.10
N ALA A 425 18.49 7.85 -11.63
CA ALA A 425 19.70 8.55 -11.19
C ALA A 425 19.44 9.27 -9.87
N ASN A 426 20.46 9.33 -9.03
CA ASN A 426 20.48 10.08 -7.78
C ASN A 426 21.86 10.74 -7.58
N VAL A 427 21.85 12.00 -7.22
CA VAL A 427 23.04 12.82 -6.97
C VAL A 427 22.99 13.38 -5.56
N TYR A 428 24.09 13.28 -4.83
CA TYR A 428 24.31 13.94 -3.56
C TYR A 428 25.25 15.14 -3.76
N PRO A 429 24.73 16.38 -3.87
CA PRO A 429 25.56 17.55 -4.16
C PRO A 429 26.60 17.82 -3.08
N PHE A 430 26.29 17.50 -1.83
CA PHE A 430 27.14 17.74 -0.67
C PHE A 430 27.72 16.46 -0.08
N ALA A 431 28.89 16.56 0.53
CA ALA A 431 29.54 15.41 1.21
C ALA A 431 28.72 14.88 2.41
N SER A 432 27.94 15.72 3.06
CA SER A 432 27.03 15.31 4.15
C SER A 432 25.94 14.35 3.71
N LYS A 433 25.64 14.29 2.40
CA LYS A 433 24.56 13.46 1.81
C LYS A 433 23.18 13.76 2.38
N GLU A 434 23.01 14.88 3.08
CA GLU A 434 21.71 15.32 3.61
C GLU A 434 20.74 15.66 2.47
N LEU A 435 21.26 16.29 1.38
CA LEU A 435 20.50 16.61 0.19
C LEU A 435 20.73 15.58 -0.90
N SER A 436 19.63 15.05 -1.47
CA SER A 436 19.68 14.25 -2.68
C SER A 436 18.75 14.78 -3.75
N ILE A 437 19.21 14.76 -5.01
CA ILE A 437 18.42 15.11 -6.19
C ILE A 437 18.33 13.84 -7.03
N ARG A 438 17.12 13.46 -7.40
CA ARG A 438 16.85 12.23 -8.13
C ARG A 438 16.00 12.46 -9.36
N ALA A 439 16.18 11.63 -10.36
CA ALA A 439 15.34 11.61 -11.54
C ALA A 439 15.16 10.19 -12.04
N TYR A 440 14.03 9.93 -12.68
CA TYR A 440 13.86 8.70 -13.45
C TYR A 440 12.97 8.91 -14.67
N ALA A 441 13.22 8.05 -15.66
CA ALA A 441 12.36 7.85 -16.81
C ALA A 441 12.14 6.35 -16.97
N LYS A 442 10.88 5.91 -17.11
CA LYS A 442 10.54 4.51 -17.29
C LYS A 442 9.28 4.30 -18.11
N LYS A 443 9.21 3.14 -18.79
CA LYS A 443 7.97 2.58 -19.30
C LYS A 443 7.42 1.58 -18.28
N SER A 444 6.12 1.54 -18.07
CA SER A 444 5.41 0.48 -17.36
C SER A 444 4.32 -0.10 -18.27
N PHE A 445 3.84 -1.29 -17.91
CA PHE A 445 2.95 -2.07 -18.76
C PHE A 445 1.97 -2.86 -17.88
N ARG A 446 0.73 -2.99 -18.33
CA ARG A 446 -0.30 -3.77 -17.68
C ARG A 446 -1.04 -4.66 -18.71
N MET A 447 -1.07 -5.97 -18.45
CA MET A 447 -1.92 -6.90 -19.18
C MET A 447 -3.40 -6.73 -18.79
N PRO A 448 -4.35 -6.83 -19.74
CA PRO A 448 -5.75 -7.00 -19.42
C PRO A 448 -5.97 -8.21 -18.52
N THR A 449 -6.88 -8.10 -17.57
CA THR A 449 -7.25 -9.19 -16.65
C THR A 449 -8.14 -10.21 -17.33
N PHE A 450 -8.39 -11.34 -16.70
CA PHE A 450 -9.32 -12.33 -17.23
C PHE A 450 -10.75 -11.79 -17.32
N ASN A 451 -11.17 -10.94 -16.37
CA ASN A 451 -12.47 -10.29 -16.46
C ASN A 451 -12.52 -9.28 -17.59
N ASP A 452 -11.44 -8.51 -17.83
CA ASP A 452 -11.38 -7.56 -18.94
C ASP A 452 -11.57 -8.28 -20.28
N LEU A 453 -10.99 -9.48 -20.45
CA LEU A 453 -10.96 -10.23 -21.72
C LEU A 453 -12.12 -11.20 -21.88
N TYR A 454 -12.46 -11.97 -20.84
CA TYR A 454 -13.22 -13.22 -20.96
C TYR A 454 -14.49 -13.26 -20.12
N TYR A 455 -14.82 -12.20 -19.35
CA TYR A 455 -16.08 -12.18 -18.62
C TYR A 455 -17.26 -12.14 -19.61
N THR A 456 -18.13 -13.15 -19.55
CA THR A 456 -19.11 -13.50 -20.61
C THR A 456 -19.99 -12.33 -21.08
N GLU A 457 -20.30 -11.37 -20.20
CA GLU A 457 -21.22 -10.26 -20.51
C GLU A 457 -20.51 -8.93 -20.81
N ILE A 458 -19.26 -8.76 -20.34
CA ILE A 458 -18.58 -7.46 -20.28
C ILE A 458 -17.21 -7.53 -20.96
N GLY A 459 -16.60 -8.71 -21.01
CA GLY A 459 -15.25 -8.93 -21.51
C GLY A 459 -15.11 -8.59 -22.99
N ASN A 460 -13.92 -8.11 -23.36
CA ASN A 460 -13.56 -7.81 -24.72
C ASN A 460 -12.20 -8.44 -25.07
N ALA A 461 -12.23 -9.53 -25.81
CA ALA A 461 -11.02 -10.26 -26.21
C ALA A 461 -10.09 -9.46 -27.14
N LEU A 462 -10.53 -8.33 -27.69
CA LEU A 462 -9.76 -7.45 -28.57
C LEU A 462 -8.96 -6.38 -27.82
N LEU A 463 -9.03 -6.35 -26.49
CA LEU A 463 -8.29 -5.38 -25.68
C LEU A 463 -6.79 -5.49 -25.90
N LYS A 464 -6.18 -4.32 -26.02
CA LYS A 464 -4.73 -4.14 -26.03
C LYS A 464 -4.23 -3.92 -24.61
N PRO A 465 -2.98 -4.26 -24.33
CA PRO A 465 -2.34 -3.91 -23.08
C PRO A 465 -2.25 -2.38 -22.90
N GLU A 466 -2.37 -1.92 -21.64
CA GLU A 466 -2.07 -0.54 -21.28
C GLU A 466 -0.57 -0.34 -21.18
N SER A 467 -0.06 0.80 -21.59
CA SER A 467 1.30 1.23 -21.33
C SER A 467 1.35 2.64 -20.77
N ALA A 468 2.37 2.92 -19.97
CA ALA A 468 2.58 4.24 -19.41
C ALA A 468 4.05 4.64 -19.45
N LEU A 469 4.32 5.86 -19.91
CA LEU A 469 5.61 6.52 -19.81
C LEU A 469 5.58 7.43 -18.58
N GLN A 470 6.57 7.28 -17.72
CA GLN A 470 6.66 7.98 -16.45
C GLN A 470 7.99 8.74 -16.35
N TYR A 471 7.90 9.99 -16.00
CA TYR A 471 9.04 10.88 -15.75
C TYR A 471 8.89 11.51 -14.37
N ASN A 472 9.96 11.56 -13.61
CA ASN A 472 9.96 12.12 -12.27
C ASN A 472 11.28 12.83 -11.99
N VAL A 473 11.19 13.99 -11.35
CA VAL A 473 12.33 14.65 -10.73
C VAL A 473 11.96 14.95 -9.29
N GLY A 474 12.84 14.62 -8.37
CA GLY A 474 12.58 14.80 -6.96
C GLY A 474 13.80 15.25 -6.18
N LEU A 475 13.52 15.79 -5.02
CA LEU A 475 14.50 16.26 -4.05
C LEU A 475 14.15 15.63 -2.70
N SER A 476 15.16 15.16 -1.93
CA SER A 476 14.98 14.88 -0.52
C SER A 476 16.10 15.52 0.31
N TYR A 477 15.71 16.00 1.48
CA TYR A 477 16.60 16.56 2.48
C TYR A 477 16.34 15.91 3.82
N ASP A 478 17.39 15.28 4.38
CA ASP A 478 17.34 14.54 5.63
C ASP A 478 18.37 15.10 6.59
N ARG A 479 17.94 15.54 7.76
CA ARG A 479 18.85 16.03 8.78
C ARG A 479 18.50 15.49 10.17
N GLN A 480 19.52 15.02 10.84
CA GLN A 480 19.44 14.55 12.24
C GLN A 480 20.31 15.40 13.13
N TRP A 481 19.81 15.70 14.32
CA TRP A 481 20.56 16.40 15.36
C TRP A 481 20.68 15.49 16.59
N PRO A 482 21.91 15.24 17.06
CA PRO A 482 22.12 14.33 18.20
C PRO A 482 21.59 14.90 19.51
N SER A 483 21.44 16.22 19.62
CA SER A 483 21.01 16.94 20.82
C SER A 483 20.25 18.23 20.47
N GLY A 484 19.62 18.87 21.45
CA GLY A 484 18.87 20.11 21.30
C GLY A 484 17.37 19.89 21.12
N LEU A 485 16.66 20.94 20.71
CA LEU A 485 15.21 20.94 20.49
C LEU A 485 14.82 20.08 19.31
N PHE A 486 15.50 20.24 18.17
CA PHE A 486 15.26 19.48 16.96
C PHE A 486 16.00 18.14 17.02
N ARG A 487 15.38 17.07 16.53
CA ARG A 487 15.95 15.71 16.46
C ARG A 487 16.06 15.20 15.05
N PHE A 488 15.03 15.42 14.28
CA PHE A 488 14.94 14.93 12.91
C PHE A 488 14.11 15.88 12.07
N PHE A 489 14.58 16.12 10.85
CA PHE A 489 13.82 16.79 9.81
C PHE A 489 13.99 16.03 8.50
N HIS A 490 12.87 15.75 7.85
CA HIS A 490 12.77 15.15 6.53
C HIS A 490 11.91 16.02 5.64
N LEU A 491 12.35 16.24 4.42
CA LEU A 491 11.57 16.84 3.36
C LEU A 491 11.81 16.05 2.08
N GLN A 492 10.73 15.62 1.46
CA GLN A 492 10.75 14.99 0.15
C GLN A 492 9.76 15.66 -0.78
N THR A 493 10.18 15.98 -2.00
CA THR A 493 9.32 16.56 -3.02
C THR A 493 9.58 15.87 -4.35
N ASP A 494 8.53 15.53 -5.06
CA ASP A 494 8.57 14.91 -6.38
C ASP A 494 7.65 15.65 -7.33
N VAL A 495 8.14 16.01 -8.50
CA VAL A 495 7.37 16.52 -9.64
C VAL A 495 7.37 15.43 -10.70
N TYR A 496 6.21 15.10 -11.23
CA TYR A 496 6.09 14.01 -12.18
C TYR A 496 5.17 14.30 -13.34
N TYR A 497 5.43 13.59 -14.44
CA TYR A 497 4.58 13.54 -15.62
C TYR A 497 4.43 12.09 -16.08
N ASN A 498 3.18 11.61 -16.22
CA ASN A 498 2.88 10.30 -16.74
C ASN A 498 1.96 10.41 -17.95
N SER A 499 2.27 9.67 -19.01
CA SER A 499 1.42 9.54 -20.20
C SER A 499 0.96 8.09 -20.33
N VAL A 500 -0.34 7.85 -20.12
CA VAL A 500 -0.97 6.52 -20.22
C VAL A 500 -1.59 6.38 -21.58
N HIS A 501 -1.33 5.25 -22.24
CA HIS A 501 -1.84 4.90 -23.55
C HIS A 501 -2.67 3.61 -23.48
N ASP A 502 -3.69 3.50 -24.34
CA ASP A 502 -4.59 2.35 -24.43
C ASP A 502 -5.24 1.98 -23.09
N LYS A 503 -5.59 3.00 -22.27
CA LYS A 503 -6.16 2.79 -20.94
C LYS A 503 -7.45 1.97 -21.01
N ILE A 504 -7.50 0.87 -20.22
CA ILE A 504 -8.68 0.00 -20.15
C ILE A 504 -9.65 0.59 -19.12
N VAL A 505 -10.85 0.92 -19.58
CA VAL A 505 -11.89 1.51 -18.75
C VAL A 505 -13.17 0.72 -18.93
N ALA A 506 -13.90 0.50 -17.85
CA ALA A 506 -15.26 0.00 -17.91
C ALA A 506 -16.18 1.11 -18.40
N TYR A 507 -16.81 0.92 -19.55
CA TYR A 507 -17.72 1.90 -20.16
C TYR A 507 -19.16 1.38 -20.14
N PRO A 508 -20.14 2.18 -19.69
CA PRO A 508 -21.54 1.79 -19.70
C PRO A 508 -22.06 1.71 -21.14
N LYS A 509 -22.55 0.55 -21.54
CA LYS A 509 -23.12 0.33 -22.86
C LYS A 509 -24.60 0.71 -22.90
N GLY A 510 -24.89 1.95 -23.28
CA GLY A 510 -26.25 2.48 -23.41
C GLY A 510 -26.95 2.71 -22.05
N GLN A 511 -28.30 2.75 -22.05
CA GLN A 511 -29.11 2.96 -20.84
C GLN A 511 -29.21 1.72 -19.92
N GLN A 512 -28.58 0.62 -20.28
CA GLN A 512 -28.56 -0.61 -19.49
C GLN A 512 -27.33 -0.62 -18.59
N PHE A 513 -27.46 -1.16 -17.39
CA PHE A 513 -26.37 -1.37 -16.41
C PHE A 513 -25.30 -2.37 -16.88
N ARG A 514 -25.13 -2.54 -18.19
CA ARG A 514 -24.09 -3.38 -18.79
C ARG A 514 -22.87 -2.54 -19.10
N TRP A 515 -21.77 -2.93 -18.54
CA TRP A 515 -20.46 -2.34 -18.79
C TRP A 515 -19.75 -3.15 -19.87
N THR A 516 -18.97 -2.52 -20.70
CA THR A 516 -18.02 -3.19 -21.59
C THR A 516 -16.63 -2.63 -21.35
N MET A 517 -15.61 -3.44 -21.51
CA MET A 517 -14.22 -3.01 -21.38
C MET A 517 -13.74 -2.47 -22.72
N LEU A 518 -13.19 -1.27 -22.72
CA LEU A 518 -12.64 -0.62 -23.89
C LEU A 518 -11.25 -0.05 -23.57
N ASN A 519 -10.36 -0.07 -24.57
CA ASN A 519 -9.17 0.77 -24.53
C ASN A 519 -9.61 2.20 -24.88
N LEU A 520 -9.77 3.05 -23.86
CA LEU A 520 -9.99 4.46 -24.06
C LEU A 520 -8.64 5.17 -24.02
N GLY A 521 -8.22 5.66 -25.14
CA GLY A 521 -7.23 6.64 -25.49
C GLY A 521 -6.08 6.94 -24.55
N ARG A 522 -5.87 8.24 -24.35
CA ARG A 522 -4.69 8.79 -23.65
C ARG A 522 -5.08 9.57 -22.42
N VAL A 523 -4.33 9.36 -21.34
CA VAL A 523 -4.45 10.18 -20.13
C VAL A 523 -3.09 10.79 -19.80
N HIS A 524 -3.06 12.11 -19.68
CA HIS A 524 -1.87 12.84 -19.21
C HIS A 524 -2.05 13.19 -17.74
N ILE A 525 -1.06 12.84 -16.93
CA ILE A 525 -1.07 13.06 -15.48
C ILE A 525 0.15 13.89 -15.12
N LYS A 526 -0.08 15.07 -14.54
CA LYS A 526 0.96 15.94 -13.98
C LYS A 526 0.71 16.06 -12.49
N GLY A 527 1.76 16.09 -11.70
CA GLY A 527 1.55 16.29 -10.28
C GLY A 527 2.80 16.63 -9.49
N ILE A 528 2.54 16.98 -8.25
CA ILE A 528 3.55 17.28 -7.23
C ILE A 528 3.16 16.55 -5.97
N ASP A 529 4.09 15.76 -5.43
CA ASP A 529 3.98 15.14 -4.11
C ASP A 529 4.97 15.82 -3.17
N VAL A 530 4.53 16.18 -1.98
CA VAL A 530 5.37 16.73 -0.92
C VAL A 530 5.13 15.92 0.35
N GLU A 531 6.20 15.54 1.01
CA GLU A 531 6.20 14.94 2.33
C GLU A 531 7.19 15.67 3.22
N THR A 532 6.81 15.96 4.46
CA THR A 532 7.72 16.50 5.47
C THR A 532 7.45 15.87 6.83
N GLU A 533 8.52 15.60 7.57
CA GLU A 533 8.46 15.12 8.95
C GLU A 533 9.41 15.94 9.82
N LEU A 534 8.92 16.37 10.97
CA LEU A 534 9.70 17.07 11.97
C LEU A 534 9.52 16.40 13.32
N THR A 535 10.63 16.06 13.97
CA THR A 535 10.65 15.55 15.34
C THR A 535 11.40 16.50 16.25
N VAL A 536 10.74 16.88 17.35
CA VAL A 536 11.30 17.80 18.36
C VAL A 536 11.17 17.21 19.76
N VAL A 537 12.10 17.63 20.66
CA VAL A 537 12.10 17.30 22.09
C VAL A 537 12.11 18.63 22.88
N PRO A 538 10.92 19.24 23.11
CA PRO A 538 10.83 20.55 23.80
C PRO A 538 11.34 20.51 25.22
N VAL A 539 11.04 19.43 25.93
CA VAL A 539 11.51 19.16 27.30
C VAL A 539 11.83 17.67 27.45
N SER A 540 12.64 17.34 28.46
CA SER A 540 13.03 15.94 28.71
C SER A 540 11.79 15.03 28.86
N GLY A 541 11.76 13.94 28.12
CA GLY A 541 10.67 12.95 28.13
C GLY A 541 9.44 13.33 27.28
N LEU A 542 9.43 14.49 26.61
CA LEU A 542 8.39 14.90 25.66
C LEU A 542 8.95 14.83 24.24
N LEU A 543 8.42 13.90 23.43
CA LEU A 543 8.72 13.78 22.00
C LEU A 543 7.49 14.19 21.19
N VAL A 544 7.67 15.12 20.27
CA VAL A 544 6.61 15.58 19.36
C VAL A 544 7.08 15.35 17.93
N THR A 545 6.30 14.59 17.17
CA THR A 545 6.55 14.33 15.74
C THR A 545 5.36 14.80 14.93
N GLY A 546 5.61 15.72 14.00
CA GLY A 546 4.66 16.19 13.00
C GLY A 546 5.02 15.65 11.63
N ARG A 547 4.05 15.10 10.89
CA ARG A 547 4.19 14.65 9.50
C ARG A 547 3.10 15.29 8.66
N LEU A 548 3.47 15.87 7.54
CA LEU A 548 2.54 16.46 6.58
C LEU A 548 2.81 15.87 5.22
N GLN A 549 1.74 15.58 4.51
CA GLN A 549 1.80 15.13 3.12
C GLN A 549 0.79 15.91 2.30
N TYR A 550 1.20 16.27 1.10
CA TYR A 550 0.38 16.98 0.16
C TYR A 550 0.60 16.44 -1.24
N THR A 551 -0.46 16.32 -2.00
CA THR A 551 -0.45 15.90 -3.41
C THR A 551 -1.32 16.83 -4.23
N TYR A 552 -0.76 17.35 -5.30
CA TYR A 552 -1.47 17.99 -6.40
C TYR A 552 -1.45 17.06 -7.60
N GLN A 553 -2.61 16.83 -8.23
CA GLN A 553 -2.73 15.99 -9.43
C GLN A 553 -3.66 16.61 -10.47
N ASP A 554 -3.14 16.80 -11.67
CA ASP A 554 -3.87 17.18 -12.87
C ASP A 554 -3.84 15.98 -13.84
N ALA A 555 -4.91 15.20 -13.84
CA ALA A 555 -5.01 13.94 -14.60
C ALA A 555 -6.12 14.06 -15.65
N ARG A 556 -5.76 14.34 -16.91
CA ARG A 556 -6.70 14.70 -17.96
C ARG A 556 -6.83 13.65 -19.04
N ASP A 557 -8.07 13.42 -19.47
CA ASP A 557 -8.34 12.69 -20.70
C ASP A 557 -7.94 13.55 -21.92
N VAL A 558 -7.08 13.01 -22.76
CA VAL A 558 -6.61 13.66 -24.00
C VAL A 558 -6.77 12.74 -25.21
N THR A 559 -7.79 11.89 -25.15
CA THR A 559 -8.08 10.84 -26.12
C THR A 559 -8.49 11.41 -27.48
N ASP A 560 -9.61 12.09 -27.52
CA ASP A 560 -10.21 12.65 -28.74
C ASP A 560 -10.57 14.12 -28.51
N PRO A 561 -10.01 15.05 -29.30
CA PRO A 561 -10.35 16.46 -29.22
C PRO A 561 -11.84 16.79 -29.47
N GLU A 562 -12.58 15.89 -30.14
CA GLU A 562 -14.00 16.08 -30.44
C GLU A 562 -14.91 15.61 -29.29
N ASP A 563 -14.38 14.92 -28.29
CA ASP A 563 -15.15 14.49 -27.12
C ASP A 563 -15.51 15.68 -26.21
N THR A 564 -16.74 15.68 -25.65
CA THR A 564 -17.23 16.72 -24.72
C THR A 564 -16.41 16.81 -23.44
N PHE A 565 -15.71 15.75 -23.08
CA PHE A 565 -14.85 15.64 -21.88
C PHE A 565 -13.35 15.75 -22.22
N TYR A 566 -12.98 16.19 -23.40
CA TYR A 566 -11.57 16.40 -23.78
C TYR A 566 -10.90 17.40 -22.85
N ARG A 567 -9.78 17.01 -22.22
CA ARG A 567 -9.04 17.74 -21.19
C ARG A 567 -9.75 17.89 -19.85
N ASP A 568 -10.81 17.17 -19.63
CA ASP A 568 -11.43 17.08 -18.31
C ASP A 568 -10.63 16.16 -17.36
N GLN A 569 -10.74 16.41 -16.07
CA GLN A 569 -10.13 15.58 -15.03
C GLN A 569 -10.80 14.21 -15.01
N ILE A 570 -10.02 13.15 -15.01
CA ILE A 570 -10.59 11.80 -14.95
C ILE A 570 -11.33 11.54 -13.63
N PRO A 571 -12.36 10.66 -13.62
CA PRO A 571 -13.22 10.45 -12.47
C PRO A 571 -12.50 10.06 -11.18
N TYR A 572 -13.01 10.58 -10.05
CA TYR A 572 -12.56 10.31 -8.68
C TYR A 572 -11.15 10.78 -8.32
N ILE A 573 -10.51 11.58 -9.14
CA ILE A 573 -9.19 12.15 -8.87
C ILE A 573 -9.35 13.58 -8.35
N PRO A 574 -9.01 13.87 -7.07
CA PRO A 574 -8.99 15.24 -6.57
C PRO A 574 -7.75 15.98 -7.08
N TRP A 575 -7.89 17.27 -7.39
CA TRP A 575 -6.71 18.11 -7.69
C TRP A 575 -5.79 18.25 -6.49
N HIS A 576 -6.37 18.37 -5.29
CA HIS A 576 -5.64 18.56 -4.05
C HIS A 576 -6.03 17.50 -3.04
N SER A 577 -5.05 16.86 -2.44
CA SER A 577 -5.25 15.95 -1.31
C SER A 577 -4.08 16.08 -0.33
N GLY A 578 -4.31 15.71 0.91
CA GLY A 578 -3.24 15.76 1.91
C GLY A 578 -3.61 15.09 3.21
N THR A 579 -2.58 14.82 4.00
CA THR A 579 -2.71 14.25 5.34
C THR A 579 -1.79 14.98 6.32
N ALA A 580 -2.21 15.05 7.56
CA ALA A 580 -1.39 15.53 8.65
C ALA A 580 -1.46 14.56 9.82
N ILE A 581 -0.32 14.27 10.43
CA ILE A 581 -0.21 13.45 11.62
C ILE A 581 0.57 14.24 12.67
N LEU A 582 0.02 14.34 13.87
CA LEU A 582 0.72 14.87 15.04
C LEU A 582 0.76 13.78 16.11
N ASN A 583 1.95 13.40 16.48
CA ASN A 583 2.20 12.40 17.52
C ASN A 583 2.93 13.04 18.69
N ILE A 584 2.35 12.96 19.90
CA ILE A 584 2.92 13.50 21.13
C ILE A 584 3.11 12.35 22.10
N GLN A 585 4.35 12.07 22.44
CA GLN A 585 4.71 11.05 23.40
C GLN A 585 5.29 11.72 24.67
N TYR A 586 4.64 11.47 25.81
CA TYR A 586 5.12 11.97 27.10
C TYR A 586 5.10 10.84 28.13
N LYS A 587 6.27 10.39 28.55
CA LYS A 587 6.43 9.29 29.51
C LYS A 587 5.70 8.01 29.04
N LYS A 588 4.59 7.68 29.69
CA LYS A 588 3.75 6.49 29.42
C LYS A 588 2.57 6.77 28.50
N TRP A 589 2.35 8.02 28.14
CA TRP A 589 1.24 8.47 27.32
C TRP A 589 1.67 8.71 25.89
N ASP A 590 0.85 8.28 24.95
CA ASP A 590 0.96 8.61 23.52
C ASP A 590 -0.37 9.19 23.05
N PHE A 591 -0.34 10.42 22.59
CA PHE A 591 -1.45 11.07 21.91
C PHE A 591 -1.16 11.11 20.42
N ASN A 592 -2.16 10.78 19.60
CA ASN A 592 -2.08 10.91 18.15
C ASN A 592 -3.30 11.66 17.62
N TYR A 593 -3.05 12.62 16.75
CA TYR A 593 -4.03 13.28 15.91
C TYR A 593 -3.68 13.00 14.45
N SER A 594 -4.66 12.61 13.66
CA SER A 594 -4.50 12.46 12.22
C SER A 594 -5.64 13.15 11.47
N PHE A 595 -5.27 13.80 10.38
CA PHE A 595 -6.16 14.56 9.50
C PHE A 595 -5.98 14.07 8.07
N ILE A 596 -7.09 13.89 7.35
CA ILE A 596 -7.12 13.51 5.93
C ILE A 596 -8.03 14.49 5.20
N TYR A 597 -7.57 15.00 4.07
CA TYR A 597 -8.32 15.87 3.18
C TYR A 597 -8.30 15.32 1.76
N ALA A 598 -9.46 15.27 1.12
CA ALA A 598 -9.61 15.06 -0.32
C ALA A 598 -10.41 16.20 -0.91
N GLY A 599 -9.83 16.88 -1.88
CA GLY A 599 -10.41 18.04 -2.55
C GLY A 599 -11.57 17.72 -3.48
N GLU A 600 -11.98 18.71 -4.22
CA GLU A 600 -13.02 18.57 -5.24
C GLU A 600 -12.59 17.60 -6.35
N ARG A 601 -13.58 16.91 -6.91
CA ARG A 601 -13.42 15.90 -7.96
C ARG A 601 -14.75 15.66 -8.67
N TYR A 602 -14.73 14.85 -9.72
CA TYR A 602 -15.92 14.46 -10.46
C TYR A 602 -16.13 12.96 -10.44
N ASN A 603 -17.35 12.49 -10.53
CA ASN A 603 -17.70 11.07 -10.53
C ASN A 603 -17.86 10.47 -11.93
N GLN A 604 -17.89 11.30 -12.98
CA GLN A 604 -17.97 10.93 -14.39
C GLN A 604 -16.89 11.65 -15.19
N GLN A 605 -16.75 11.31 -16.48
CA GLN A 605 -15.76 11.90 -17.38
C GLN A 605 -15.97 13.39 -17.59
N GLU A 606 -17.20 13.85 -17.78
CA GLU A 606 -17.52 15.25 -17.94
C GLU A 606 -17.43 16.02 -16.61
N ASN A 607 -16.66 17.09 -16.57
CA ASN A 607 -16.47 17.91 -15.37
C ASN A 607 -17.57 18.99 -15.22
N ILE A 608 -18.81 18.55 -15.31
CA ILE A 608 -19.98 19.42 -15.13
C ILE A 608 -20.48 19.43 -13.69
N LYS A 609 -21.31 20.41 -13.32
CA LYS A 609 -21.84 20.60 -11.98
C LYS A 609 -22.62 19.37 -11.48
N TYR A 610 -23.30 18.64 -12.35
CA TYR A 610 -24.04 17.45 -12.01
C TYR A 610 -23.14 16.30 -11.53
N ASN A 611 -21.93 16.20 -12.08
CA ASN A 611 -20.93 15.18 -11.76
C ASN A 611 -19.98 15.60 -10.65
N TYR A 612 -20.14 16.80 -10.12
CA TYR A 612 -19.26 17.37 -9.09
C TYR A 612 -19.43 16.66 -7.75
N MET A 613 -18.32 16.28 -7.12
CA MET A 613 -18.24 15.76 -5.76
C MET A 613 -17.52 16.75 -4.85
N GLN A 614 -18.16 17.09 -3.74
CA GLN A 614 -17.62 18.03 -2.77
C GLN A 614 -16.35 17.49 -2.11
N PRO A 615 -15.42 18.38 -1.74
CA PRO A 615 -14.29 18.00 -0.88
C PRO A 615 -14.78 17.50 0.47
N TRP A 616 -13.97 16.65 1.09
CA TRP A 616 -14.24 16.15 2.43
C TRP A 616 -12.93 16.09 3.25
N TYR A 617 -13.10 16.05 4.55
CA TYR A 617 -12.00 15.82 5.48
C TYR A 617 -12.45 14.96 6.67
N THR A 618 -11.50 14.27 7.28
CA THR A 618 -11.70 13.57 8.56
C THR A 618 -10.59 13.94 9.53
N SER A 619 -10.94 13.96 10.80
CA SER A 619 -9.99 14.13 11.91
C SER A 619 -10.19 13.00 12.88
N ASP A 620 -9.11 12.30 13.22
CA ASP A 620 -9.11 11.15 14.10
C ASP A 620 -8.16 11.42 15.27
N LEU A 621 -8.57 10.98 16.46
CA LEU A 621 -7.81 11.12 17.70
C LEU A 621 -7.61 9.76 18.36
N SER A 622 -6.44 9.53 18.93
CA SER A 622 -6.24 8.44 19.87
C SER A 622 -5.35 8.83 21.06
N LEU A 623 -5.61 8.18 22.18
CA LEU A 623 -4.83 8.30 23.38
C LEU A 623 -4.48 6.90 23.89
N SER A 624 -3.20 6.65 24.06
CA SER A 624 -2.68 5.37 24.57
C SER A 624 -1.97 5.56 25.90
N TYR A 625 -2.14 4.60 26.80
CA TYR A 625 -1.39 4.50 28.05
C TYR A 625 -0.66 3.17 28.13
N ARG A 626 0.67 3.23 28.42
CA ARG A 626 1.54 2.06 28.52
C ARG A 626 1.94 1.81 29.97
N PHE A 627 1.82 0.58 30.44
CA PHE A 627 2.27 0.16 31.75
C PHE A 627 2.77 -1.29 31.74
N LYS A 628 3.48 -1.67 32.78
CA LYS A 628 3.96 -3.04 32.96
C LYS A 628 3.46 -3.59 34.30
N ILE A 629 3.12 -4.86 34.31
CA ILE A 629 2.84 -5.66 35.50
C ILE A 629 3.82 -6.84 35.42
N LYS A 630 4.80 -6.89 36.31
CA LYS A 630 5.95 -7.80 36.24
C LYS A 630 6.62 -7.66 34.85
N GLU A 631 6.80 -8.76 34.14
CA GLU A 631 7.41 -8.80 32.79
C GLU A 631 6.42 -8.51 31.66
N THR A 632 5.11 -8.52 31.94
CA THR A 632 4.08 -8.29 30.92
C THR A 632 3.85 -6.82 30.68
N ALA A 633 3.95 -6.38 29.43
CA ALA A 633 3.68 -5.02 29.00
C ALA A 633 2.25 -4.90 28.46
N PHE A 634 1.55 -3.87 28.93
CA PHE A 634 0.19 -3.54 28.54
C PHE A 634 0.14 -2.17 27.87
N ARG A 635 -0.72 -2.04 26.88
CA ARG A 635 -1.10 -0.77 26.26
C ARG A 635 -2.60 -0.73 26.08
N ILE A 636 -3.26 0.31 26.59
CA ILE A 636 -4.67 0.59 26.38
C ILE A 636 -4.77 1.80 25.47
N THR A 637 -5.56 1.72 24.41
CA THR A 637 -5.75 2.81 23.45
C THR A 637 -7.23 3.08 23.26
N GLY A 638 -7.66 4.31 23.53
CA GLY A 638 -8.98 4.83 23.18
C GLY A 638 -8.90 5.64 21.89
N GLU A 639 -9.89 5.48 21.01
CA GLU A 639 -9.91 6.09 19.67
C GLU A 639 -11.24 6.75 19.39
N VAL A 640 -11.21 7.90 18.72
CA VAL A 640 -12.36 8.60 18.16
C VAL A 640 -12.02 8.95 16.71
N ASN A 641 -12.69 8.33 15.77
CA ASN A 641 -12.52 8.58 14.34
C ASN A 641 -13.64 9.49 13.82
N ASN A 642 -13.32 10.31 12.81
CA ASN A 642 -14.20 11.32 12.25
C ASN A 642 -14.83 12.20 13.35
N VAL A 643 -14.00 12.84 14.18
CA VAL A 643 -14.37 13.63 15.38
C VAL A 643 -15.47 14.65 15.08
N PHE A 644 -15.43 15.28 13.90
CA PHE A 644 -16.39 16.29 13.50
C PHE A 644 -17.67 15.70 12.85
N SER A 645 -17.79 14.37 12.81
CA SER A 645 -18.97 13.65 12.27
C SER A 645 -19.34 14.09 10.84
N GLN A 646 -18.31 14.25 9.98
CA GLN A 646 -18.51 14.61 8.57
C GLN A 646 -19.31 13.54 7.85
N ASP A 647 -20.27 13.98 7.03
CA ASP A 647 -20.94 13.15 6.03
C ASP A 647 -20.13 13.22 4.74
N TYR A 648 -19.61 12.10 4.28
CA TYR A 648 -18.82 12.06 3.06
C TYR A 648 -18.91 10.72 2.35
N ASP A 649 -18.67 10.76 1.03
CA ASP A 649 -18.53 9.61 0.17
C ASP A 649 -17.13 9.61 -0.44
N VAL A 650 -16.40 8.51 -0.36
CA VAL A 650 -15.17 8.30 -1.13
C VAL A 650 -15.53 7.99 -2.58
N ILE A 651 -16.45 7.07 -2.76
CA ILE A 651 -17.12 6.72 -4.03
C ILE A 651 -18.58 7.16 -3.94
N LEU A 652 -19.07 7.79 -4.98
CA LEU A 652 -20.45 8.30 -5.02
C LEU A 652 -21.46 7.21 -4.66
N ASN A 653 -22.41 7.54 -3.78
CA ASN A 653 -23.45 6.65 -3.28
C ASN A 653 -22.94 5.53 -2.33
N TYR A 654 -21.70 5.62 -1.85
CA TYR A 654 -21.16 4.78 -0.80
C TYR A 654 -20.84 5.65 0.43
N PRO A 655 -21.87 6.04 1.22
CA PRO A 655 -21.66 6.89 2.39
C PRO A 655 -20.76 6.20 3.40
N MET A 656 -19.84 6.97 3.96
CA MET A 656 -18.88 6.52 4.94
C MET A 656 -19.41 6.67 6.36
N PRO A 657 -18.86 5.90 7.34
CA PRO A 657 -19.26 6.03 8.75
C PRO A 657 -19.01 7.44 9.29
N LYS A 658 -19.96 7.96 10.06
CA LYS A 658 -19.79 9.17 10.86
C LYS A 658 -18.82 8.93 12.02
N ARG A 659 -18.84 9.80 13.05
CA ARG A 659 -18.03 9.62 14.25
C ARG A 659 -18.20 8.21 14.81
N ASN A 660 -17.08 7.56 15.07
CA ASN A 660 -17.05 6.22 15.63
C ASN A 660 -15.93 6.08 16.65
N TYR A 661 -16.02 5.07 17.50
CA TYR A 661 -15.19 4.90 18.67
C TYR A 661 -14.55 3.51 18.68
N GLY A 662 -13.37 3.41 19.28
CA GLY A 662 -12.70 2.15 19.50
C GLY A 662 -11.94 2.12 20.82
N LEU A 663 -11.85 0.94 21.41
CA LEU A 663 -11.00 0.65 22.58
C LEU A 663 -10.16 -0.58 22.25
N THR A 664 -8.85 -0.44 22.41
CA THR A 664 -7.89 -1.50 22.12
C THR A 664 -7.06 -1.83 23.36
N LEU A 665 -6.87 -3.10 23.66
CA LEU A 665 -5.95 -3.63 24.65
C LEU A 665 -4.88 -4.45 23.95
N ASP A 666 -3.62 -4.05 24.08
CA ASP A 666 -2.44 -4.83 23.66
C ASP A 666 -1.75 -5.42 24.90
N VAL A 667 -1.38 -6.69 24.83
CA VAL A 667 -0.63 -7.41 25.88
C VAL A 667 0.58 -8.08 25.23
N LYS A 668 1.78 -7.81 25.74
CA LYS A 668 3.06 -8.40 25.30
C LYS A 668 3.73 -9.10 26.48
N ILE A 669 4.04 -10.40 26.29
CA ILE A 669 4.68 -11.28 27.29
C ILE A 669 6.09 -11.65 26.85
#